data_13864590987211f0b55e7ec135790607
#
_entry.id   13864590987211f0b55e7ec135790607
#
_cell.length_a   1.000
_cell.length_b   1.000
_cell.length_c   1.000
_cell.angle_alpha   90.00
_cell.angle_beta   90.00
_cell.angle_gamma   90.00
#
_symmetry.space_group_name_H-M   'P 1'
#
loop_
_entity.id
_entity.type
_entity.pdbx_description
1 polymer ?
#
loop_
_entity_poly.entity_id
_entity_poly.type
_entity_poly.pdbx_seq_one_letter_code
_entity_poly.pdbx_strand_id
1 'polypeptide(L)'
;MTDLIDVEVLQEIQDGFSNLTGMAALTTDADGVPVTVGSKFSDFCMKHTRTSEEGCLRCEQCDKWGAKLAYNKGKSVAYFCHAGLMDFAAPIMANGEIVGCFIGGQVLTKEPDFDKVREIAEDLGINPEEYVQAASRVHIIDQSAIDKAAQFLYTIADAMSNMAYNRYLVLQSNISIASNYELITKAYEDLERSENMKSDFLANMSHEIRTPMNAVIGMAEMALREDMSSAARDYIFQIKEAGNSLLTIINDILDFSKIESGKMDITEVDYEPMSMIYDVSNIIMTRLKDKNVELILDVAPNMPNKLWGDNMRIKQILLNIANNAAKFTSEGKVVIRLECDKTKPDEISMNISVEDTGIGIKKEDLGKLFQSFQQLDSKRNRNIEGTGLGLAISKNLLTLMNGSIWVESEYEIGSKFSCMLPQRIVDDRPCIGVNEPESVMIRGLISNPYLRDSLRDDAAKLGVSDIRLLSVKELADFPEDKRVFLFIEHPMFSEEVESYVCAHPNVQAVLLIDFDSRVEYDIPNLMVVKKPLFALNIAMILNGESMKIAGEDENNEFDFIAPEAEVLIVDDNAVNLTVAEGLLEPLRMQVDTATGGKEAIDMISHKHYDIIFMDHMMPEIDGVEATHIIRRMFLDYNDVPIIALTANAVEGTKEMFCREGMNDFVAKPIELRMLVAKVRQWLPVEKIQKDYDVAAANMSTEKDTDIVVGDLDVKFALEFLVSEELFWKVLKVFYNSIDKKTKLIKSLEEEEDWTNYTVEVHGLKNSAKQIGAISLSDKAAALEKAGNARDAWTIHTNTPEMLEQYYNYLPVLEPFCQDEEDSEKKELTNEILLEHFVTMKDAVDNLDMDQMEEVIGQMGHYRYEEWQQGLYDQLKEASEEMDVDRCEIILRKWELQMVSG
;
A
#
# COMPACT_ATOMS: atom_id res chain seq x y z
N MET A 1 -60.44 1.10 13.99
CA MET A 1 -60.58 2.16 15.04
C MET A 1 -59.46 2.05 16.07
N THR A 2 -59.19 0.90 16.63
CA THR A 2 -58.15 0.64 17.66
C THR A 2 -56.74 1.01 17.27
N ASP A 3 -56.42 0.99 15.98
CA ASP A 3 -55.08 1.44 15.48
C ASP A 3 -54.96 2.98 15.44
N LEU A 4 -56.06 3.68 15.47
CA LEU A 4 -56.11 5.14 15.36
C LEU A 4 -56.33 5.87 16.70
N ILE A 5 -57.07 5.25 17.61
CA ILE A 5 -57.34 5.80 18.96
C ILE A 5 -57.20 4.67 19.98
N ASP A 6 -56.48 4.95 21.06
CA ASP A 6 -56.35 4.02 22.15
C ASP A 6 -57.68 3.71 22.85
N VAL A 7 -57.94 2.41 23.08
CA VAL A 7 -59.21 1.94 23.67
C VAL A 7 -59.36 2.44 25.12
N GLU A 8 -58.26 2.56 25.87
CA GLU A 8 -58.30 3.08 27.25
C GLU A 8 -58.73 4.55 27.26
N VAL A 9 -58.23 5.36 26.32
CA VAL A 9 -58.62 6.77 26.17
C VAL A 9 -60.09 6.88 25.75
N LEU A 10 -60.54 5.99 24.84
CA LEU A 10 -61.95 5.92 24.43
C LEU A 10 -62.87 5.61 25.64
N GLN A 11 -62.48 4.66 26.49
CA GLN A 11 -63.20 4.27 27.68
C GLN A 11 -63.26 5.43 28.70
N GLU A 12 -62.10 6.08 28.98
CA GLU A 12 -62.06 7.21 29.90
C GLU A 12 -62.99 8.37 29.46
N ILE A 13 -62.96 8.71 28.19
CA ILE A 13 -63.82 9.78 27.62
C ILE A 13 -65.29 9.38 27.76
N GLN A 14 -65.64 8.14 27.39
CA GLN A 14 -66.95 7.56 27.53
C GLN A 14 -67.48 7.59 28.96
N ASP A 15 -66.67 7.14 29.93
CA ASP A 15 -66.98 7.14 31.31
C ASP A 15 -67.16 8.57 31.83
N GLY A 16 -66.34 9.51 31.42
CA GLY A 16 -66.47 10.93 31.75
C GLY A 16 -67.81 11.50 31.24
N PHE A 17 -68.22 11.23 30.02
CA PHE A 17 -69.47 11.61 29.44
C PHE A 17 -70.64 11.04 30.24
N SER A 18 -70.65 9.72 30.49
CA SER A 18 -71.66 9.05 31.27
C SER A 18 -71.77 9.57 32.71
N ASN A 19 -70.65 9.89 33.33
CA ASN A 19 -70.63 10.45 34.71
C ASN A 19 -71.22 11.85 34.74
N LEU A 20 -70.95 12.68 33.75
CA LEU A 20 -71.44 14.06 33.69
C LEU A 20 -72.94 14.14 33.37
N THR A 21 -73.36 13.32 32.36
CA THR A 21 -74.77 13.40 31.85
C THR A 21 -75.75 12.50 32.61
N GLY A 22 -75.28 11.48 33.37
CA GLY A 22 -76.11 10.46 33.93
C GLY A 22 -76.66 9.44 32.94
N MET A 23 -76.38 9.54 31.68
CA MET A 23 -76.88 8.69 30.63
C MET A 23 -75.91 7.55 30.29
N ALA A 24 -76.38 6.45 29.75
CA ALA A 24 -75.53 5.38 29.25
C ALA A 24 -74.71 5.86 28.06
N ALA A 25 -73.51 5.30 27.88
CA ALA A 25 -72.66 5.53 26.68
C ALA A 25 -71.90 4.27 26.30
N LEU A 26 -71.64 4.21 25.01
CA LEU A 26 -70.90 3.10 24.35
C LEU A 26 -70.16 3.64 23.13
N THR A 27 -68.94 3.14 22.94
CA THR A 27 -68.20 3.39 21.70
C THR A 27 -68.16 2.11 20.88
N THR A 28 -68.53 2.18 19.60
CA THR A 28 -68.52 1.05 18.66
C THR A 28 -67.57 1.30 17.53
N ASP A 29 -67.20 0.24 16.82
CA ASP A 29 -66.56 0.33 15.49
C ASP A 29 -67.56 0.76 14.39
N ALA A 30 -67.11 0.79 13.14
CA ALA A 30 -67.91 1.19 11.98
C ALA A 30 -69.07 0.22 11.71
N ASP A 31 -68.99 -0.99 12.19
CA ASP A 31 -70.01 -2.02 12.03
C ASP A 31 -71.02 -2.09 13.18
N GLY A 32 -70.85 -1.24 14.21
CA GLY A 32 -71.71 -1.18 15.36
C GLY A 32 -71.31 -2.14 16.51
N VAL A 33 -70.14 -2.83 16.33
CA VAL A 33 -69.68 -3.75 17.37
C VAL A 33 -68.99 -2.96 18.47
N PRO A 34 -69.31 -3.25 19.78
CA PRO A 34 -68.70 -2.55 20.92
C PRO A 34 -67.17 -2.65 20.92
N VAL A 35 -66.47 -1.52 21.03
CA VAL A 35 -65.04 -1.43 21.21
C VAL A 35 -64.67 -1.19 22.67
N THR A 36 -65.56 -0.51 23.38
CA THR A 36 -65.44 -0.21 24.81
C THR A 36 -66.50 -0.99 25.62
N VAL A 37 -66.31 -1.04 26.96
CA VAL A 37 -67.34 -1.58 27.85
C VAL A 37 -68.39 -0.49 28.11
N GLY A 38 -69.68 -0.83 28.01
CA GLY A 38 -70.79 0.14 28.20
C GLY A 38 -70.77 0.77 29.56
N SER A 39 -70.85 2.13 29.62
CA SER A 39 -70.84 2.92 30.82
C SER A 39 -72.30 3.24 31.23
N LYS A 40 -72.70 3.02 32.51
CA LYS A 40 -74.02 3.28 33.10
C LYS A 40 -75.18 2.66 32.34
N PHE A 41 -74.98 1.50 31.72
CA PHE A 41 -76.03 0.78 31.04
C PHE A 41 -77.14 0.36 32.02
N SER A 42 -78.40 0.52 31.61
CA SER A 42 -79.51 0.07 32.44
C SER A 42 -79.60 -1.46 32.50
N ASP A 43 -80.16 -1.96 33.64
CA ASP A 43 -80.42 -3.43 33.74
C ASP A 43 -81.30 -3.93 32.62
N PHE A 44 -82.22 -3.07 32.11
CA PHE A 44 -83.05 -3.35 30.92
C PHE A 44 -82.24 -3.73 29.69
N CYS A 45 -81.17 -3.00 29.40
CA CYS A 45 -80.30 -3.30 28.28
C CYS A 45 -79.37 -4.47 28.61
N MET A 46 -78.60 -4.44 29.73
CA MET A 46 -77.54 -5.36 30.02
C MET A 46 -77.98 -6.76 30.52
N LYS A 47 -79.06 -6.80 31.32
CA LYS A 47 -79.45 -8.09 31.90
C LYS A 47 -80.62 -8.74 31.14
N HIS A 48 -81.23 -8.03 30.19
CA HIS A 48 -82.34 -8.55 29.44
C HIS A 48 -82.11 -8.44 27.92
N THR A 49 -82.09 -7.21 27.31
CA THR A 49 -82.07 -7.04 25.87
C THR A 49 -80.74 -7.64 25.24
N ARG A 50 -79.55 -7.36 25.78
CA ARG A 50 -78.27 -7.81 25.25
C ARG A 50 -77.87 -9.21 25.70
N THR A 51 -78.68 -9.87 26.54
CA THR A 51 -78.44 -11.28 26.89
C THR A 51 -79.01 -12.25 25.87
N SER A 52 -79.93 -11.86 24.99
CA SER A 52 -80.45 -12.65 23.91
C SER A 52 -79.56 -12.40 22.66
N GLU A 53 -79.27 -13.43 21.89
CA GLU A 53 -78.49 -13.31 20.66
C GLU A 53 -79.12 -12.36 19.66
N GLU A 54 -80.44 -12.49 19.44
CA GLU A 54 -81.26 -11.62 18.59
C GLU A 54 -81.26 -10.17 19.07
N GLY A 55 -81.38 -9.96 20.41
CA GLY A 55 -81.33 -8.64 21.01
C GLY A 55 -80.00 -7.94 20.83
N CYS A 56 -78.90 -8.68 21.02
CA CYS A 56 -77.56 -8.14 20.78
C CYS A 56 -77.39 -7.71 19.29
N LEU A 57 -77.76 -8.57 18.36
CA LEU A 57 -77.66 -8.30 16.92
C LEU A 57 -78.48 -7.07 16.51
N ARG A 58 -79.70 -6.93 17.03
CA ARG A 58 -80.53 -5.77 16.78
C ARG A 58 -79.97 -4.49 17.40
N CYS A 59 -79.33 -4.56 18.58
CA CYS A 59 -78.58 -3.44 19.16
C CYS A 59 -77.47 -2.95 18.22
N GLU A 60 -76.59 -3.87 17.76
CA GLU A 60 -75.49 -3.55 16.86
C GLU A 60 -75.98 -2.92 15.55
N GLN A 61 -77.08 -3.45 14.99
CA GLN A 61 -77.74 -2.88 13.80
C GLN A 61 -78.27 -1.49 14.04
N CYS A 62 -78.88 -1.23 15.20
CA CYS A 62 -79.35 0.10 15.61
C CYS A 62 -78.18 1.08 15.76
N ASP A 63 -77.13 0.65 16.38
CA ASP A 63 -75.90 1.42 16.60
C ASP A 63 -75.26 1.81 15.27
N LYS A 64 -75.06 0.82 14.37
CA LYS A 64 -74.61 1.07 12.97
C LYS A 64 -75.54 2.01 12.19
N TRP A 65 -76.86 1.81 12.28
CA TRP A 65 -77.82 2.69 11.63
C TRP A 65 -77.78 4.11 12.20
N GLY A 66 -77.71 4.28 13.50
CA GLY A 66 -77.57 5.56 14.17
C GLY A 66 -76.32 6.31 13.75
N ALA A 67 -75.17 5.65 13.66
CA ALA A 67 -73.93 6.21 13.12
C ALA A 67 -74.09 6.76 11.69
N LYS A 68 -74.65 5.95 10.78
CA LYS A 68 -74.90 6.36 9.39
C LYS A 68 -75.88 7.54 9.30
N LEU A 69 -76.97 7.54 10.12
CA LEU A 69 -77.89 8.60 10.15
C LEU A 69 -77.28 9.93 10.61
N ALA A 70 -76.43 9.88 11.65
CA ALA A 70 -75.70 11.05 12.16
C ALA A 70 -74.68 11.55 11.15
N TYR A 71 -73.98 10.66 10.45
CA TYR A 71 -73.03 10.98 9.38
C TYR A 71 -73.70 11.72 8.26
N ASN A 72 -74.83 11.19 7.74
CA ASN A 72 -75.62 11.81 6.63
C ASN A 72 -76.16 13.19 6.99
N LYS A 73 -76.49 13.44 8.25
CA LYS A 73 -77.00 14.73 8.76
C LYS A 73 -75.91 15.71 9.20
N GLY A 74 -74.66 15.27 9.30
CA GLY A 74 -73.54 16.09 9.76
C GLY A 74 -73.68 16.62 11.18
N LYS A 75 -74.39 15.92 12.04
CA LYS A 75 -74.66 16.26 13.48
C LYS A 75 -75.09 15.02 14.23
N SER A 76 -75.05 15.09 15.58
CA SER A 76 -75.64 14.04 16.37
C SER A 76 -77.13 13.87 16.09
N VAL A 77 -77.60 12.68 16.15
CA VAL A 77 -79.01 12.36 15.89
C VAL A 77 -79.57 11.50 17.01
N ALA A 78 -80.64 11.94 17.59
CA ALA A 78 -81.44 11.14 18.52
C ALA A 78 -82.42 10.24 17.73
N TYR A 79 -82.58 9.03 18.16
CA TYR A 79 -83.43 8.01 17.54
C TYR A 79 -83.93 7.00 18.59
N PHE A 80 -85.02 6.32 18.26
CA PHE A 80 -85.47 5.23 19.08
C PHE A 80 -84.82 3.93 18.71
N CYS A 81 -84.17 3.23 19.61
CA CYS A 81 -83.64 1.89 19.40
C CYS A 81 -84.76 0.87 19.23
N HIS A 82 -84.46 -0.32 18.83
CA HIS A 82 -85.43 -1.40 18.64
C HIS A 82 -86.18 -1.77 19.92
N ALA A 83 -85.56 -1.50 21.06
CA ALA A 83 -86.17 -1.76 22.35
C ALA A 83 -87.02 -0.59 22.91
N GLY A 84 -87.21 0.49 22.11
CA GLY A 84 -88.02 1.68 22.39
C GLY A 84 -87.31 2.72 23.26
N LEU A 85 -86.04 2.61 23.58
CA LEU A 85 -85.31 3.63 24.31
C LEU A 85 -84.78 4.70 23.31
N MET A 86 -84.66 5.94 23.83
CA MET A 86 -84.06 7.03 23.11
C MET A 86 -82.54 6.93 23.23
N ASP A 87 -81.89 6.79 22.10
CA ASP A 87 -80.44 6.81 21.85
C ASP A 87 -80.06 7.96 20.97
N PHE A 88 -78.80 8.39 20.99
CA PHE A 88 -78.22 9.35 20.08
C PHE A 88 -76.82 8.94 19.71
N ALA A 89 -76.45 9.13 18.49
CA ALA A 89 -75.21 8.69 17.90
C ALA A 89 -74.40 9.88 17.35
N ALA A 90 -73.07 9.81 17.48
CA ALA A 90 -72.13 10.72 16.89
C ALA A 90 -71.00 9.93 16.24
N PRO A 91 -70.81 10.00 14.92
CA PRO A 91 -69.78 9.21 14.24
C PRO A 91 -68.39 9.76 14.49
N ILE A 92 -67.43 8.88 14.64
CA ILE A 92 -65.99 9.18 14.69
C ILE A 92 -65.46 8.93 13.30
N MET A 93 -64.80 9.95 12.75
CA MET A 93 -64.36 9.95 11.34
C MET A 93 -62.86 9.94 11.23
N ALA A 94 -62.31 9.23 10.22
CA ALA A 94 -60.93 9.40 9.80
C ALA A 94 -60.93 9.32 8.26
N ASN A 95 -60.20 10.24 7.60
CA ASN A 95 -60.10 10.33 6.15
C ASN A 95 -61.43 10.23 5.35
N GLY A 96 -62.51 10.80 5.91
CA GLY A 96 -63.82 10.81 5.30
C GLY A 96 -64.64 9.54 5.49
N GLU A 97 -64.13 8.54 6.15
CA GLU A 97 -64.84 7.28 6.46
C GLU A 97 -65.20 7.22 7.96
N ILE A 98 -66.31 6.53 8.25
CA ILE A 98 -66.70 6.25 9.66
C ILE A 98 -65.77 5.16 10.19
N VAL A 99 -64.94 5.46 11.21
CA VAL A 99 -64.08 4.48 11.88
C VAL A 99 -64.70 3.95 13.15
N GLY A 100 -65.67 4.62 13.66
CA GLY A 100 -66.44 4.23 14.83
C GLY A 100 -67.59 5.19 15.10
N CYS A 101 -68.30 4.91 16.18
CA CYS A 101 -69.43 5.76 16.64
C CYS A 101 -69.43 5.84 18.17
N PHE A 102 -69.62 7.05 18.63
CA PHE A 102 -69.91 7.26 20.05
C PHE A 102 -71.44 7.38 20.22
N ILE A 103 -71.98 6.47 21.03
CA ILE A 103 -73.42 6.32 21.27
C ILE A 103 -73.69 6.68 22.71
N GLY A 104 -74.73 7.50 22.92
CA GLY A 104 -75.26 7.77 24.27
C GLY A 104 -76.76 7.64 24.27
N GLY A 105 -77.33 7.48 25.42
CA GLY A 105 -78.79 7.42 25.59
C GLY A 105 -79.22 6.36 26.58
N GLN A 106 -80.09 5.44 26.13
CA GLN A 106 -80.80 4.41 26.91
C GLN A 106 -81.76 5.04 27.93
N VAL A 107 -82.48 6.09 27.54
CA VAL A 107 -83.38 6.83 28.35
C VAL A 107 -84.77 6.86 27.73
N LEU A 108 -85.75 7.21 28.54
CA LEU A 108 -87.11 7.43 28.12
C LEU A 108 -87.42 8.93 28.17
N THR A 109 -88.28 9.42 27.23
CA THR A 109 -88.79 10.79 27.31
C THR A 109 -90.15 10.90 27.97
N LYS A 110 -90.82 9.76 28.21
CA LYS A 110 -92.10 9.60 28.82
C LYS A 110 -92.23 8.19 29.37
N GLU A 111 -93.25 7.89 30.17
CA GLU A 111 -93.54 6.54 30.69
C GLU A 111 -93.59 5.55 29.49
N PRO A 112 -93.02 4.36 29.66
CA PRO A 112 -93.02 3.33 28.58
C PRO A 112 -94.42 2.81 28.32
N ASP A 113 -94.71 2.46 27.05
CA ASP A 113 -95.86 1.72 26.67
C ASP A 113 -95.63 0.23 27.02
N PHE A 114 -96.18 -0.19 28.16
CA PHE A 114 -95.95 -1.53 28.72
C PHE A 114 -96.48 -2.65 27.76
N ASP A 115 -97.52 -2.41 26.95
CA ASP A 115 -98.00 -3.40 26.02
C ASP A 115 -96.99 -3.62 24.82
N LYS A 116 -96.39 -2.57 24.33
CA LYS A 116 -95.27 -2.69 23.35
C LYS A 116 -94.05 -3.31 23.95
N VAL A 117 -93.76 -3.03 25.24
CA VAL A 117 -92.57 -3.65 25.88
C VAL A 117 -92.78 -5.16 26.02
N ARG A 118 -94.00 -5.66 26.26
CA ARG A 118 -94.33 -7.08 26.31
C ARG A 118 -94.17 -7.74 24.92
N GLU A 119 -94.69 -7.07 23.88
CA GLU A 119 -94.55 -7.54 22.52
C GLU A 119 -93.05 -7.70 22.10
N ILE A 120 -92.23 -6.69 22.44
CA ILE A 120 -90.73 -6.77 22.16
C ILE A 120 -90.16 -7.89 23.00
N ALA A 121 -90.52 -8.13 24.22
CA ALA A 121 -89.98 -9.25 25.03
C ALA A 121 -90.31 -10.62 24.48
N GLU A 122 -91.52 -10.80 23.98
CA GLU A 122 -91.93 -12.03 23.27
C GLU A 122 -91.15 -12.27 22.01
N ASP A 123 -90.92 -11.23 21.20
CA ASP A 123 -90.09 -11.26 19.94
C ASP A 123 -88.61 -11.61 20.22
N LEU A 124 -88.07 -11.20 21.36
CA LEU A 124 -86.68 -11.45 21.79
C LEU A 124 -86.53 -12.75 22.59
N GLY A 125 -87.63 -13.45 22.86
CA GLY A 125 -87.61 -14.65 23.71
C GLY A 125 -87.33 -14.39 25.16
N ILE A 126 -87.61 -13.18 25.70
CA ILE A 126 -87.30 -12.74 27.06
C ILE A 126 -88.59 -12.83 27.88
N ASN A 127 -88.48 -13.12 29.20
CA ASN A 127 -89.68 -13.10 30.14
C ASN A 127 -90.32 -11.71 30.13
N PRO A 128 -91.61 -11.60 29.63
CA PRO A 128 -92.26 -10.31 29.48
C PRO A 128 -92.43 -9.53 30.78
N GLU A 129 -92.77 -10.19 31.92
CA GLU A 129 -92.99 -9.51 33.20
C GLU A 129 -91.70 -8.95 33.82
N GLU A 130 -90.59 -9.70 33.69
CA GLU A 130 -89.30 -9.18 34.18
C GLU A 130 -88.79 -8.05 33.23
N TYR A 131 -89.07 -8.13 31.92
CA TYR A 131 -88.67 -7.08 30.99
C TYR A 131 -89.45 -5.79 31.21
N VAL A 132 -90.78 -5.88 31.47
CA VAL A 132 -91.62 -4.72 31.89
C VAL A 132 -91.14 -4.10 33.18
N GLN A 133 -90.82 -4.93 34.18
CA GLN A 133 -90.27 -4.42 35.46
C GLN A 133 -88.91 -3.72 35.29
N ALA A 134 -88.07 -4.22 34.41
CA ALA A 134 -86.83 -3.54 34.09
C ALA A 134 -87.03 -2.24 33.32
N ALA A 135 -87.96 -2.19 32.32
CA ALA A 135 -88.34 -1.00 31.60
C ALA A 135 -88.85 0.12 32.49
N SER A 136 -89.61 -0.21 33.52
CA SER A 136 -90.16 0.78 34.54
C SER A 136 -89.08 1.48 35.39
N ARG A 137 -87.83 0.90 35.40
CA ARG A 137 -86.67 1.47 36.09
C ARG A 137 -85.75 2.33 35.23
N VAL A 138 -86.01 2.40 33.92
CA VAL A 138 -85.27 3.24 33.02
C VAL A 138 -85.55 4.71 33.31
N HIS A 139 -84.45 5.51 33.33
CA HIS A 139 -84.60 6.94 33.64
C HIS A 139 -85.41 7.69 32.56
N ILE A 140 -86.36 8.50 33.02
CA ILE A 140 -87.10 9.46 32.17
C ILE A 140 -86.38 10.79 32.25
N ILE A 141 -85.96 11.31 31.10
CA ILE A 141 -85.15 12.52 30.95
C ILE A 141 -85.83 13.47 29.98
N ASP A 142 -85.82 14.77 30.35
CA ASP A 142 -86.36 15.82 29.47
C ASP A 142 -85.72 15.95 28.14
N GLN A 143 -86.48 16.18 27.08
CA GLN A 143 -85.94 16.28 25.69
C GLN A 143 -84.84 17.32 25.52
N SER A 144 -84.95 18.46 26.28
CA SER A 144 -83.92 19.51 26.21
C SER A 144 -82.52 19.01 26.76
N ALA A 145 -82.58 18.15 27.83
CA ALA A 145 -81.36 17.55 28.34
C ALA A 145 -80.78 16.51 27.43
N ILE A 146 -81.55 15.70 26.72
CA ILE A 146 -81.13 14.79 25.68
C ILE A 146 -80.48 15.55 24.51
N ASP A 147 -81.09 16.65 24.04
CA ASP A 147 -80.51 17.41 22.95
C ASP A 147 -79.17 18.04 23.31
N LYS A 148 -79.03 18.54 24.55
CA LYS A 148 -77.71 19.05 25.06
C LYS A 148 -76.65 17.95 25.16
N ALA A 149 -77.06 16.80 25.71
CA ALA A 149 -76.15 15.64 25.79
C ALA A 149 -75.72 15.13 24.41
N ALA A 150 -76.71 15.09 23.47
CA ALA A 150 -76.37 14.70 22.07
C ALA A 150 -75.44 15.70 21.39
N GLN A 151 -75.63 17.01 21.61
CA GLN A 151 -74.68 18.02 21.09
C GLN A 151 -73.29 17.92 21.74
N PHE A 152 -73.21 17.66 23.04
CA PHE A 152 -71.96 17.46 23.74
C PHE A 152 -71.23 16.19 23.22
N LEU A 153 -71.99 15.10 23.05
CA LEU A 153 -71.46 13.86 22.48
C LEU A 153 -70.85 14.09 21.07
N TYR A 154 -71.52 14.90 20.25
CA TYR A 154 -71.04 15.25 18.90
C TYR A 154 -69.71 16.03 18.97
N THR A 155 -69.59 16.97 19.91
CA THR A 155 -68.32 17.72 20.12
C THR A 155 -67.17 16.80 20.48
N ILE A 156 -67.45 15.81 21.33
CA ILE A 156 -66.45 14.77 21.73
C ILE A 156 -66.09 13.93 20.49
N ALA A 157 -67.09 13.43 19.74
CA ALA A 157 -66.87 12.62 18.55
C ALA A 157 -66.09 13.39 17.47
N ASP A 158 -66.29 14.67 17.31
CA ASP A 158 -65.55 15.55 16.41
C ASP A 158 -64.07 15.68 16.85
N ALA A 159 -63.80 15.89 18.13
CA ALA A 159 -62.42 15.91 18.67
C ALA A 159 -61.72 14.57 18.45
N MET A 160 -62.43 13.46 18.70
CA MET A 160 -61.89 12.12 18.47
C MET A 160 -61.61 11.84 16.99
N SER A 161 -62.46 12.35 16.09
CA SER A 161 -62.27 12.30 14.64
C SER A 161 -60.99 13.03 14.22
N ASN A 162 -60.72 14.20 14.78
CA ASN A 162 -59.48 14.93 14.53
C ASN A 162 -58.23 14.15 15.04
N MET A 163 -58.33 13.53 16.20
CA MET A 163 -57.24 12.67 16.73
C MET A 163 -57.01 11.45 15.81
N ALA A 164 -58.06 10.76 15.43
CA ALA A 164 -57.96 9.63 14.51
C ALA A 164 -57.35 10.02 13.16
N TYR A 165 -57.74 11.15 12.60
CA TYR A 165 -57.20 11.66 11.34
C TYR A 165 -55.72 12.03 11.45
N ASN A 166 -55.35 12.73 12.47
CA ASN A 166 -53.93 13.08 12.73
C ASN A 166 -53.06 11.82 12.84
N ARG A 167 -53.53 10.81 13.57
CA ARG A 167 -52.81 9.53 13.73
C ARG A 167 -52.70 8.80 12.38
N TYR A 168 -53.73 8.80 11.59
CA TYR A 168 -53.75 8.26 10.21
C TYR A 168 -52.67 8.93 9.33
N LEU A 169 -52.61 10.27 9.35
CA LEU A 169 -51.57 11.01 8.61
C LEU A 169 -50.13 10.66 9.05
N VAL A 170 -49.92 10.54 10.38
CA VAL A 170 -48.60 10.13 10.90
C VAL A 170 -48.22 8.72 10.44
N LEU A 171 -49.14 7.77 10.43
CA LEU A 171 -48.89 6.41 9.96
C LEU A 171 -48.52 6.37 8.47
N GLN A 172 -49.28 7.13 7.63
CA GLN A 172 -49.02 7.25 6.20
C GLN A 172 -47.64 7.89 5.94
N SER A 173 -47.29 8.93 6.67
CA SER A 173 -46.02 9.60 6.57
C SER A 173 -44.86 8.66 6.94
N ASN A 174 -44.98 7.89 8.02
CA ASN A 174 -43.96 6.93 8.45
C ASN A 174 -43.71 5.84 7.41
N ILE A 175 -44.78 5.32 6.76
CA ILE A 175 -44.65 4.32 5.69
C ILE A 175 -43.87 4.91 4.48
N SER A 176 -44.20 6.15 4.09
CA SER A 176 -43.50 6.83 3.00
C SER A 176 -42.04 7.10 3.32
N ILE A 177 -41.75 7.54 4.55
CA ILE A 177 -40.35 7.75 5.02
C ILE A 177 -39.56 6.44 4.99
N ALA A 178 -40.13 5.34 5.50
CA ALA A 178 -39.45 4.03 5.47
C ALA A 178 -39.10 3.57 4.05
N SER A 179 -40.07 3.70 3.12
CA SER A 179 -39.85 3.35 1.71
C SER A 179 -38.78 4.21 1.05
N ASN A 180 -38.80 5.52 1.29
CA ASN A 180 -37.77 6.43 0.76
C ASN A 180 -36.39 6.13 1.34
N TYR A 181 -36.31 5.78 2.63
CA TYR A 181 -35.05 5.41 3.28
C TYR A 181 -34.43 4.16 2.65
N GLU A 182 -35.26 3.16 2.38
CA GLU A 182 -34.81 1.91 1.71
C GLU A 182 -34.28 2.19 0.29
N LEU A 183 -34.96 3.03 -0.48
CA LEU A 183 -34.51 3.43 -1.82
C LEU A 183 -33.18 4.20 -1.80
N ILE A 184 -33.03 5.12 -0.84
CA ILE A 184 -31.79 5.89 -0.68
C ILE A 184 -30.63 4.96 -0.30
N THR A 185 -30.85 4.05 0.67
CA THR A 185 -29.81 3.10 1.09
C THR A 185 -29.35 2.24 -0.07
N LYS A 186 -30.28 1.69 -0.85
CA LYS A 186 -29.94 0.89 -2.02
C LYS A 186 -29.18 1.69 -3.10
N ALA A 187 -29.56 2.94 -3.33
CA ALA A 187 -28.84 3.81 -4.27
C ALA A 187 -27.40 4.11 -3.82
N TYR A 188 -27.18 4.27 -2.50
CA TYR A 188 -25.84 4.42 -1.94
C TYR A 188 -24.98 3.15 -2.11
N GLU A 189 -25.53 1.98 -1.82
CA GLU A 189 -24.85 0.69 -2.01
C GLU A 189 -24.46 0.45 -3.48
N ASP A 190 -25.38 0.76 -4.41
CA ASP A 190 -25.12 0.62 -5.84
C ASP A 190 -24.04 1.59 -6.32
N LEU A 191 -24.02 2.82 -5.79
CA LEU A 191 -22.99 3.82 -6.11
C LEU A 191 -21.61 3.37 -5.58
N GLU A 192 -21.52 2.97 -4.32
CA GLU A 192 -20.30 2.48 -3.70
C GLU A 192 -19.73 1.25 -4.43
N ARG A 193 -20.63 0.31 -4.80
CA ARG A 193 -20.23 -0.85 -5.61
C ARG A 193 -19.68 -0.45 -6.96
N SER A 194 -20.29 0.53 -7.62
CA SER A 194 -19.84 1.04 -8.93
C SER A 194 -18.46 1.72 -8.82
N GLU A 195 -18.21 2.52 -7.78
CA GLU A 195 -16.92 3.17 -7.54
C GLU A 195 -15.82 2.15 -7.22
N ASN A 196 -16.13 1.13 -6.40
CA ASN A 196 -15.19 0.05 -6.10
C ASN A 196 -14.84 -0.75 -7.36
N MET A 197 -15.84 -1.14 -8.16
CA MET A 197 -15.58 -1.85 -9.44
C MET A 197 -14.72 -1.03 -10.40
N LYS A 198 -14.93 0.30 -10.49
CA LYS A 198 -14.10 1.19 -11.33
C LYS A 198 -12.64 1.22 -10.84
N SER A 199 -12.44 1.31 -9.52
CA SER A 199 -11.11 1.31 -8.90
C SER A 199 -10.37 -0.01 -9.13
N ASP A 200 -11.03 -1.15 -8.89
CA ASP A 200 -10.47 -2.48 -9.06
C ASP A 200 -10.16 -2.78 -10.54
N PHE A 201 -11.03 -2.36 -11.45
CA PHE A 201 -10.80 -2.48 -12.89
C PHE A 201 -9.53 -1.73 -13.31
N LEU A 202 -9.36 -0.48 -12.88
CA LEU A 202 -8.17 0.32 -13.21
C LEU A 202 -6.89 -0.26 -12.60
N ALA A 203 -6.94 -0.77 -11.36
CA ALA A 203 -5.82 -1.44 -10.73
C ALA A 203 -5.39 -2.70 -11.48
N ASN A 204 -6.34 -3.56 -11.85
CA ASN A 204 -6.08 -4.77 -12.62
C ASN A 204 -5.55 -4.44 -14.02
N MET A 205 -6.18 -3.48 -14.74
CA MET A 205 -5.71 -3.05 -16.06
C MET A 205 -4.28 -2.51 -16.02
N SER A 206 -3.90 -1.78 -14.98
CA SER A 206 -2.51 -1.32 -14.85
C SER A 206 -1.53 -2.48 -14.72
N HIS A 207 -1.86 -3.50 -13.95
CA HIS A 207 -1.01 -4.69 -13.81
C HIS A 207 -0.89 -5.44 -15.13
N GLU A 208 -2.03 -5.62 -15.84
CA GLU A 208 -2.09 -6.27 -17.15
C GLU A 208 -1.34 -5.51 -18.25
N ILE A 209 -1.22 -4.18 -18.16
CA ILE A 209 -0.47 -3.36 -19.11
C ILE A 209 1.00 -3.22 -18.68
N ARG A 210 1.29 -3.16 -17.39
CA ARG A 210 2.66 -3.02 -16.87
C ARG A 210 3.53 -4.21 -17.25
N THR A 211 3.02 -5.43 -17.12
CA THR A 211 3.76 -6.67 -17.41
C THR A 211 4.29 -6.71 -18.86
N PRO A 212 3.46 -6.58 -19.92
CA PRO A 212 3.97 -6.58 -21.29
C PRO A 212 4.84 -5.34 -21.59
N MET A 213 4.58 -4.20 -20.97
CA MET A 213 5.40 -3.00 -21.17
C MET A 213 6.79 -3.15 -20.58
N ASN A 214 6.92 -3.72 -19.38
CA ASN A 214 8.24 -4.02 -18.80
C ASN A 214 9.02 -5.01 -19.68
N ALA A 215 8.35 -5.99 -20.28
CA ALA A 215 8.98 -6.90 -21.24
C ALA A 215 9.48 -6.15 -22.49
N VAL A 216 8.69 -5.21 -23.05
CA VAL A 216 9.12 -4.40 -24.21
C VAL A 216 10.30 -3.50 -23.86
N ILE A 217 10.28 -2.85 -22.70
CA ILE A 217 11.38 -1.99 -22.23
C ILE A 217 12.63 -2.83 -21.97
N GLY A 218 12.50 -3.98 -21.30
CA GLY A 218 13.60 -4.91 -21.07
C GLY A 218 14.22 -5.42 -22.37
N MET A 219 13.39 -5.82 -23.36
CA MET A 219 13.88 -6.21 -24.68
C MET A 219 14.57 -5.06 -25.41
N ALA A 220 14.08 -3.83 -25.30
CA ALA A 220 14.72 -2.65 -25.88
C ALA A 220 16.06 -2.35 -25.19
N GLU A 221 16.14 -2.52 -23.86
CA GLU A 221 17.41 -2.40 -23.12
C GLU A 221 18.43 -3.45 -23.53
N MET A 222 18.01 -4.69 -23.64
CA MET A 222 18.87 -5.78 -24.14
C MET A 222 19.37 -5.49 -25.56
N ALA A 223 18.47 -5.07 -26.44
CA ALA A 223 18.86 -4.75 -27.81
C ALA A 223 19.82 -3.56 -27.89
N LEU A 224 19.74 -2.57 -26.97
CA LEU A 224 20.69 -1.43 -26.94
C LEU A 224 22.11 -1.84 -26.54
N ARG A 225 22.29 -3.01 -25.94
CA ARG A 225 23.60 -3.59 -25.58
C ARG A 225 24.25 -4.34 -26.74
N GLU A 226 23.48 -4.74 -27.74
CA GLU A 226 24.01 -5.44 -28.91
C GLU A 226 24.72 -4.49 -29.89
N ASP A 227 25.65 -5.03 -30.67
CA ASP A 227 26.30 -4.31 -31.77
C ASP A 227 25.33 -4.03 -32.90
N MET A 228 24.99 -2.78 -33.08
CA MET A 228 24.03 -2.35 -34.11
C MET A 228 24.43 -1.04 -34.78
N SER A 229 23.82 -0.75 -35.91
CA SER A 229 23.99 0.54 -36.57
C SER A 229 23.43 1.67 -35.69
N SER A 230 24.02 2.87 -35.76
CA SER A 230 23.54 4.04 -35.00
C SER A 230 22.05 4.31 -35.23
N ALA A 231 21.54 4.10 -36.44
CA ALA A 231 20.13 4.25 -36.76
C ALA A 231 19.24 3.22 -36.05
N ALA A 232 19.69 1.96 -35.92
CA ALA A 232 18.97 0.93 -35.17
C ALA A 232 18.98 1.23 -33.69
N ARG A 233 20.09 1.68 -33.12
CA ARG A 233 20.24 2.11 -31.72
C ARG A 233 19.26 3.24 -31.39
N ASP A 234 19.15 4.23 -32.28
CA ASP A 234 18.22 5.34 -32.13
C ASP A 234 16.76 4.87 -32.14
N TYR A 235 16.38 3.92 -32.99
CA TYR A 235 15.01 3.38 -33.03
C TYR A 235 14.68 2.62 -31.74
N ILE A 236 15.60 1.79 -31.26
CA ILE A 236 15.38 1.01 -30.03
C ILE A 236 15.35 1.92 -28.79
N PHE A 237 16.21 2.94 -28.75
CA PHE A 237 16.14 3.96 -27.73
C PHE A 237 14.78 4.68 -27.72
N GLN A 238 14.23 5.02 -28.88
CA GLN A 238 12.89 5.62 -28.98
C GLN A 238 11.79 4.67 -28.51
N ILE A 239 11.91 3.36 -28.79
CA ILE A 239 10.96 2.34 -28.31
C ILE A 239 11.00 2.28 -26.77
N LYS A 240 12.19 2.26 -26.17
CA LYS A 240 12.39 2.29 -24.72
C LYS A 240 11.76 3.53 -24.10
N GLU A 241 12.02 4.72 -24.64
CA GLU A 241 11.48 5.99 -24.18
C GLU A 241 9.94 6.03 -24.28
N ALA A 242 9.38 5.54 -25.38
CA ALA A 242 7.94 5.43 -25.57
C ALA A 242 7.30 4.47 -24.55
N GLY A 243 7.98 3.35 -24.25
CA GLY A 243 7.57 2.40 -23.22
C GLY A 243 7.52 3.01 -21.82
N ASN A 244 8.58 3.72 -21.44
CA ASN A 244 8.67 4.43 -20.17
C ASN A 244 7.59 5.53 -20.06
N SER A 245 7.36 6.28 -21.14
CA SER A 245 6.30 7.29 -21.20
C SER A 245 4.92 6.67 -20.99
N LEU A 246 4.64 5.51 -21.59
CA LEU A 246 3.37 4.81 -21.41
C LEU A 246 3.18 4.33 -19.96
N LEU A 247 4.20 3.77 -19.33
CA LEU A 247 4.14 3.39 -17.91
C LEU A 247 3.87 4.59 -17.00
N THR A 248 4.48 5.73 -17.27
CA THR A 248 4.21 6.98 -16.54
C THR A 248 2.75 7.39 -16.68
N ILE A 249 2.19 7.33 -17.90
CA ILE A 249 0.77 7.64 -18.15
C ILE A 249 -0.16 6.73 -17.36
N ILE A 250 0.13 5.42 -17.33
CA ILE A 250 -0.68 4.43 -16.61
C ILE A 250 -0.63 4.71 -15.10
N ASN A 251 0.56 4.99 -14.56
CA ASN A 251 0.73 5.31 -13.15
C ASN A 251 -0.01 6.61 -12.78
N ASP A 252 0.03 7.64 -13.64
CA ASP A 252 -0.71 8.88 -13.45
C ASP A 252 -2.23 8.63 -13.38
N ILE A 253 -2.78 7.76 -14.26
CA ILE A 253 -4.20 7.41 -14.27
C ILE A 253 -4.57 6.66 -12.98
N LEU A 254 -3.72 5.77 -12.51
CA LEU A 254 -3.94 5.04 -11.25
C LEU A 254 -3.90 5.98 -10.04
N ASP A 255 -2.89 6.84 -9.95
CA ASP A 255 -2.77 7.82 -8.87
C ASP A 255 -4.00 8.72 -8.84
N PHE A 256 -4.43 9.21 -10.02
CA PHE A 256 -5.65 10.00 -10.14
C PHE A 256 -6.89 9.24 -9.64
N SER A 257 -7.04 7.96 -10.03
CA SER A 257 -8.18 7.13 -9.60
C SER A 257 -8.15 6.85 -8.09
N LYS A 258 -6.98 6.57 -7.50
CA LYS A 258 -6.82 6.38 -6.04
C LYS A 258 -7.18 7.65 -5.27
N ILE A 259 -6.79 8.81 -5.78
CA ILE A 259 -7.10 10.10 -5.16
C ILE A 259 -8.60 10.37 -5.25
N GLU A 260 -9.23 10.17 -6.43
CA GLU A 260 -10.67 10.41 -6.65
C GLU A 260 -11.53 9.52 -5.75
N SER A 261 -11.13 8.26 -5.54
CA SER A 261 -11.82 7.30 -4.66
C SER A 261 -11.49 7.45 -3.17
N GLY A 262 -10.60 8.38 -2.80
CA GLY A 262 -10.16 8.57 -1.40
C GLY A 262 -9.32 7.42 -0.84
N LYS A 263 -8.78 6.56 -1.70
CA LYS A 263 -7.95 5.39 -1.33
C LYS A 263 -6.45 5.68 -1.39
N MET A 264 -6.04 6.95 -1.60
CA MET A 264 -4.64 7.34 -1.59
C MET A 264 -4.17 7.56 -0.16
N ASP A 265 -3.22 6.75 0.27
CA ASP A 265 -2.58 6.89 1.58
C ASP A 265 -1.37 7.82 1.48
N ILE A 266 -1.18 8.66 2.51
CA ILE A 266 0.00 9.51 2.70
C ILE A 266 0.89 8.82 3.74
N THR A 267 2.11 8.46 3.33
CA THR A 267 3.07 7.76 4.19
C THR A 267 4.14 8.75 4.66
N GLU A 268 3.99 9.21 5.88
CA GLU A 268 4.93 10.18 6.47
C GLU A 268 6.13 9.47 7.11
N VAL A 269 7.34 9.88 6.72
CA VAL A 269 8.63 9.36 7.21
C VAL A 269 9.61 10.48 7.51
N ASP A 270 10.66 10.18 8.25
CA ASP A 270 11.80 11.10 8.40
C ASP A 270 12.56 11.22 7.09
N TYR A 271 12.81 12.43 6.62
CA TYR A 271 13.59 12.65 5.41
C TYR A 271 14.48 13.89 5.48
N GLU A 272 15.50 13.91 4.65
CA GLU A 272 16.44 15.03 4.47
C GLU A 272 16.05 15.85 3.22
N PRO A 273 15.60 17.09 3.36
CA PRO A 273 15.18 17.91 2.22
C PRO A 273 16.28 18.11 1.17
N MET A 274 17.54 18.16 1.62
CA MET A 274 18.69 18.34 0.73
C MET A 274 18.92 17.13 -0.16
N SER A 275 18.80 15.91 0.37
CA SER A 275 18.89 14.67 -0.42
C SER A 275 17.80 14.62 -1.49
N MET A 276 16.56 14.97 -1.13
CA MET A 276 15.44 15.02 -2.07
C MET A 276 15.69 16.03 -3.23
N ILE A 277 16.16 17.23 -2.91
CA ILE A 277 16.47 18.26 -3.93
C ILE A 277 17.60 17.82 -4.84
N TYR A 278 18.62 17.18 -4.29
CA TYR A 278 19.75 16.66 -5.05
C TYR A 278 19.29 15.61 -6.09
N ASP A 279 18.47 14.65 -5.68
CA ASP A 279 17.90 13.66 -6.58
C ASP A 279 17.09 14.30 -7.72
N VAL A 280 16.24 15.28 -7.38
CA VAL A 280 15.46 16.01 -8.38
C VAL A 280 16.37 16.75 -9.35
N SER A 281 17.43 17.40 -8.84
CA SER A 281 18.36 18.17 -9.69
C SER A 281 19.05 17.28 -10.72
N ASN A 282 19.50 16.08 -10.33
CA ASN A 282 20.14 15.12 -11.22
C ASN A 282 19.21 14.67 -12.37
N ILE A 283 17.94 14.39 -12.04
CA ILE A 283 16.93 14.04 -13.05
C ILE A 283 16.67 15.18 -14.02
N ILE A 284 16.57 16.44 -13.51
CA ILE A 284 16.33 17.60 -14.36
C ILE A 284 17.54 17.93 -15.23
N MET A 285 18.77 17.80 -14.69
CA MET A 285 20.00 18.01 -15.46
C MET A 285 20.08 17.05 -16.66
N THR A 286 19.73 15.79 -16.50
CA THR A 286 19.69 14.82 -17.61
C THR A 286 18.74 15.30 -18.72
N ARG A 287 17.62 15.94 -18.39
CA ARG A 287 16.65 16.47 -19.37
C ARG A 287 17.07 17.80 -20.01
N LEU A 288 17.95 18.54 -19.36
CA LEU A 288 18.48 19.81 -19.86
C LEU A 288 19.78 19.63 -20.67
N LYS A 289 20.36 18.44 -20.70
CA LYS A 289 21.65 18.13 -21.31
C LYS A 289 21.86 18.74 -22.71
N ASP A 290 20.85 18.64 -23.58
CA ASP A 290 20.94 19.11 -24.98
C ASP A 290 20.34 20.51 -25.17
N LYS A 291 20.12 21.26 -24.08
CA LYS A 291 19.52 22.58 -24.09
C LYS A 291 20.46 23.62 -23.52
N ASN A 292 20.40 24.84 -24.05
CA ASN A 292 21.13 25.98 -23.48
C ASN A 292 20.35 26.61 -22.31
N VAL A 293 20.11 25.80 -21.25
CA VAL A 293 19.33 26.20 -20.07
C VAL A 293 20.14 25.92 -18.81
N GLU A 294 20.35 26.94 -17.99
CA GLU A 294 21.03 26.82 -16.70
C GLU A 294 20.05 26.38 -15.61
N LEU A 295 20.38 25.34 -14.85
CA LEU A 295 19.63 24.96 -13.65
C LEU A 295 20.23 25.66 -12.42
N ILE A 296 19.41 26.37 -11.68
CA ILE A 296 19.77 27.06 -10.43
C ILE A 296 18.96 26.45 -9.28
N LEU A 297 19.66 26.03 -8.23
CA LEU A 297 19.07 25.56 -6.99
C LEU A 297 19.26 26.62 -5.90
N ASP A 298 18.16 27.16 -5.41
CA ASP A 298 18.13 28.21 -4.40
C ASP A 298 17.48 27.66 -3.11
N VAL A 299 18.29 27.15 -2.19
CA VAL A 299 17.83 26.59 -0.92
C VAL A 299 18.17 27.52 0.22
N ALA A 300 17.17 27.81 1.05
CA ALA A 300 17.36 28.64 2.24
C ALA A 300 18.27 27.93 3.26
N PRO A 301 19.36 28.56 3.73
CA PRO A 301 20.31 27.95 4.66
C PRO A 301 19.71 27.54 6.00
N ASN A 302 18.62 28.17 6.42
CA ASN A 302 17.88 27.87 7.65
C ASN A 302 16.90 26.70 7.52
N MET A 303 16.91 26.00 6.39
CA MET A 303 16.12 24.75 6.23
C MET A 303 16.57 23.73 7.27
N PRO A 304 15.65 23.10 8.03
CA PRO A 304 15.99 22.03 8.97
C PRO A 304 16.66 20.84 8.29
N ASN A 305 17.57 20.18 9.01
CA ASN A 305 18.30 19.04 8.50
C ASN A 305 17.39 17.82 8.23
N LYS A 306 16.40 17.56 9.14
CA LYS A 306 15.42 16.49 8.94
C LYS A 306 14.01 16.98 9.21
N LEU A 307 13.12 16.54 8.33
CA LEU A 307 11.68 16.79 8.39
C LEU A 307 10.91 15.47 8.43
N TRP A 308 9.66 15.54 8.85
CA TRP A 308 8.71 14.42 8.84
C TRP A 308 7.59 14.70 7.85
N GLY A 309 7.42 13.83 6.86
CA GLY A 309 6.42 13.97 5.82
C GLY A 309 6.57 12.93 4.71
N ASP A 310 5.68 12.93 3.73
CA ASP A 310 5.74 12.02 2.58
C ASP A 310 6.71 12.57 1.52
N ASN A 311 8.00 12.23 1.65
CA ASN A 311 9.06 12.67 0.76
C ASN A 311 8.84 12.22 -0.69
N MET A 312 8.25 11.04 -0.90
CA MET A 312 7.99 10.49 -2.24
C MET A 312 6.95 11.32 -2.97
N ARG A 313 5.86 11.70 -2.29
CA ARG A 313 4.83 12.54 -2.89
C ARG A 313 5.30 13.98 -3.09
N ILE A 314 6.10 14.50 -2.17
CA ILE A 314 6.74 15.82 -2.32
C ILE A 314 7.68 15.80 -3.53
N LYS A 315 8.53 14.78 -3.66
CA LYS A 315 9.43 14.58 -4.81
C LYS A 315 8.65 14.46 -6.12
N GLN A 316 7.53 13.70 -6.14
CA GLN A 316 6.64 13.56 -7.30
C GLN A 316 6.06 14.91 -7.74
N ILE A 317 5.58 15.75 -6.81
CA ILE A 317 5.07 17.07 -7.09
C ILE A 317 6.16 17.95 -7.70
N LEU A 318 7.34 17.98 -7.06
CA LEU A 318 8.45 18.79 -7.50
C LEU A 318 8.96 18.38 -8.88
N LEU A 319 9.12 17.07 -9.12
CA LEU A 319 9.50 16.52 -10.44
C LEU A 319 8.49 16.88 -11.52
N ASN A 320 7.20 16.81 -11.22
CA ASN A 320 6.17 17.16 -12.19
C ASN A 320 6.25 18.65 -12.61
N ILE A 321 6.44 19.54 -11.64
CA ILE A 321 6.57 20.98 -11.92
C ILE A 321 7.89 21.28 -12.64
N ALA A 322 9.02 20.74 -12.15
CA ALA A 322 10.34 20.96 -12.71
C ALA A 322 10.50 20.36 -14.12
N ASN A 323 9.89 19.20 -14.39
CA ASN A 323 9.84 18.63 -15.73
C ASN A 323 9.08 19.51 -16.70
N ASN A 324 7.98 20.14 -16.27
CA ASN A 324 7.26 21.09 -17.10
C ASN A 324 8.13 22.33 -17.39
N ALA A 325 8.82 22.87 -16.41
CA ALA A 325 9.77 23.97 -16.61
C ALA A 325 10.88 23.61 -17.61
N ALA A 326 11.54 22.45 -17.43
CA ALA A 326 12.56 21.97 -18.33
C ALA A 326 12.01 21.69 -19.75
N LYS A 327 10.77 21.23 -19.88
CA LYS A 327 10.10 20.92 -21.15
C LYS A 327 9.81 22.19 -21.96
N PHE A 328 9.30 23.23 -21.33
CA PHE A 328 8.84 24.46 -21.97
C PHE A 328 9.90 25.58 -22.07
N THR A 329 11.10 25.34 -21.55
CA THR A 329 12.24 26.25 -21.68
C THR A 329 13.23 25.68 -22.69
N SER A 330 13.58 26.47 -23.71
CA SER A 330 14.56 26.12 -24.75
C SER A 330 15.92 26.76 -24.51
N GLU A 331 15.94 27.96 -23.92
CA GLU A 331 17.15 28.68 -23.54
C GLU A 331 16.87 29.58 -22.31
N GLY A 332 17.89 29.89 -21.54
CA GLY A 332 17.79 30.73 -20.36
C GLY A 332 18.03 29.98 -19.06
N LYS A 333 17.08 29.98 -18.12
CA LYS A 333 17.25 29.32 -16.83
C LYS A 333 15.97 28.64 -16.32
N VAL A 334 16.17 27.64 -15.47
CA VAL A 334 15.16 27.06 -14.56
C VAL A 334 15.68 27.23 -13.13
N VAL A 335 14.89 27.82 -12.25
CA VAL A 335 15.24 28.04 -10.85
C VAL A 335 14.32 27.21 -9.96
N ILE A 336 14.87 26.30 -9.17
CA ILE A 336 14.14 25.57 -8.13
C ILE A 336 14.50 26.20 -6.79
N ARG A 337 13.49 26.76 -6.10
CA ARG A 337 13.69 27.43 -4.83
C ARG A 337 12.98 26.67 -3.71
N LEU A 338 13.72 26.46 -2.60
CA LEU A 338 13.20 25.92 -1.34
C LEU A 338 13.37 26.95 -0.23
N GLU A 339 12.27 27.38 0.35
CA GLU A 339 12.24 28.29 1.48
C GLU A 339 11.42 27.68 2.63
N CYS A 340 11.69 28.06 3.85
CA CYS A 340 10.90 27.65 5.00
C CYS A 340 10.59 28.82 5.92
N ASP A 341 9.35 28.86 6.37
CA ASP A 341 8.86 29.80 7.39
C ASP A 341 8.47 28.99 8.63
N LYS A 342 9.04 29.32 9.78
CA LYS A 342 8.73 28.64 11.04
C LYS A 342 7.35 29.11 11.53
N THR A 343 6.37 28.19 11.52
CA THR A 343 4.98 28.46 11.92
C THR A 343 4.73 28.16 13.38
N LYS A 344 5.37 27.09 13.90
CA LYS A 344 5.36 26.68 15.29
C LYS A 344 6.77 26.19 15.69
N PRO A 345 7.03 25.93 16.97
CA PRO A 345 8.35 25.44 17.41
C PRO A 345 8.82 24.17 16.72
N ASP A 346 7.88 23.28 16.37
CA ASP A 346 8.09 21.94 15.81
C ASP A 346 7.53 21.79 14.38
N GLU A 347 7.11 22.90 13.72
CA GLU A 347 6.50 22.88 12.41
C GLU A 347 6.95 24.05 11.55
N ILE A 348 7.26 23.79 10.28
CA ILE A 348 7.54 24.80 9.25
C ILE A 348 6.44 24.78 8.18
N SER A 349 6.28 25.91 7.51
CA SER A 349 5.69 26.00 6.18
C SER A 349 6.82 25.91 5.16
N MET A 350 6.92 24.79 4.45
CA MET A 350 7.88 24.63 3.37
C MET A 350 7.30 25.20 2.08
N ASN A 351 7.98 26.16 1.49
CA ASN A 351 7.61 26.82 0.25
C ASN A 351 8.56 26.35 -0.86
N ILE A 352 8.00 25.66 -1.85
CA ILE A 352 8.71 25.18 -3.03
C ILE A 352 8.25 25.99 -4.22
N SER A 353 9.16 26.59 -4.99
CA SER A 353 8.81 27.23 -6.25
C SER A 353 9.77 26.83 -7.36
N VAL A 354 9.21 26.66 -8.56
CA VAL A 354 9.97 26.43 -9.79
C VAL A 354 9.63 27.57 -10.76
N GLU A 355 10.64 28.32 -11.12
CA GLU A 355 10.57 29.47 -12.03
C GLU A 355 11.32 29.14 -13.32
N ASP A 356 10.68 29.36 -14.47
CA ASP A 356 11.24 29.14 -15.79
C ASP A 356 11.20 30.41 -16.64
N THR A 357 12.14 30.53 -17.58
CA THR A 357 12.20 31.59 -18.59
C THR A 357 11.65 31.13 -19.94
N GLY A 358 10.71 30.18 -19.93
CA GLY A 358 10.14 29.58 -21.14
C GLY A 358 9.03 30.41 -21.77
N ILE A 359 8.19 29.73 -22.53
CA ILE A 359 7.13 30.38 -23.35
C ILE A 359 6.04 31.07 -22.52
N GLY A 360 5.96 30.85 -21.21
CA GLY A 360 4.89 31.40 -20.37
C GLY A 360 3.49 30.92 -20.72
N ILE A 361 2.49 31.39 -19.97
CA ILE A 361 1.10 30.93 -20.07
C ILE A 361 0.17 32.13 -20.26
N LYS A 362 -0.80 32.01 -21.17
CA LYS A 362 -1.80 33.05 -21.42
C LYS A 362 -2.77 33.17 -20.26
N LYS A 363 -3.22 34.39 -19.94
CA LYS A 363 -4.14 34.67 -18.82
C LYS A 363 -5.45 33.88 -18.90
N GLU A 364 -5.97 33.61 -20.12
CA GLU A 364 -7.19 32.87 -20.38
C GLU A 364 -7.09 31.37 -20.05
N ASP A 365 -5.84 30.84 -19.95
CA ASP A 365 -5.57 29.42 -19.72
C ASP A 365 -5.13 29.11 -18.29
N LEU A 366 -4.76 30.13 -17.49
CA LEU A 366 -4.34 29.95 -16.09
C LEU A 366 -5.37 29.21 -15.24
N GLY A 367 -6.67 29.49 -15.46
CA GLY A 367 -7.76 28.82 -14.71
C GLY A 367 -8.02 27.37 -15.08
N LYS A 368 -7.43 26.86 -16.18
CA LYS A 368 -7.62 25.49 -16.68
C LYS A 368 -6.47 24.55 -16.32
N LEU A 369 -5.32 25.07 -15.89
CA LEU A 369 -4.07 24.31 -15.67
C LEU A 369 -4.18 23.14 -14.71
N PHE A 370 -5.01 23.26 -13.70
CA PHE A 370 -5.21 22.24 -12.66
C PHE A 370 -6.45 21.38 -12.90
N GLN A 371 -7.05 21.45 -14.10
CA GLN A 371 -8.16 20.58 -14.48
C GLN A 371 -7.63 19.32 -15.15
N SER A 372 -8.20 18.18 -14.79
CA SER A 372 -7.79 16.87 -15.31
C SER A 372 -8.00 16.76 -16.82
N PHE A 373 -7.08 16.11 -17.53
CA PHE A 373 -7.11 15.85 -18.97
C PHE A 373 -7.12 17.10 -19.87
N GLN A 374 -6.75 18.27 -19.34
CA GLN A 374 -6.65 19.49 -20.12
C GLN A 374 -5.22 19.74 -20.59
N GLN A 375 -5.06 19.93 -21.90
CA GLN A 375 -3.79 20.34 -22.52
C GLN A 375 -4.00 21.66 -23.24
N LEU A 376 -3.10 22.61 -23.03
CA LEU A 376 -3.16 23.92 -23.64
C LEU A 376 -2.52 23.90 -25.03
N ASP A 377 -3.21 24.50 -26.02
CA ASP A 377 -2.75 24.71 -27.41
C ASP A 377 -2.23 23.46 -28.17
N SER A 378 -3.12 22.49 -28.43
CA SER A 378 -2.83 21.27 -29.20
C SER A 378 -2.37 21.51 -30.66
N LYS A 379 -2.49 22.72 -31.21
CA LYS A 379 -2.12 23.02 -32.59
C LYS A 379 -0.65 23.43 -32.82
N ARG A 380 -0.02 24.05 -31.84
CA ARG A 380 1.42 24.44 -31.89
C ARG A 380 2.35 23.45 -31.24
N ASN A 381 1.86 22.67 -30.27
CA ASN A 381 2.66 21.74 -29.44
C ASN A 381 2.47 20.27 -29.85
N ARG A 382 2.22 19.96 -31.12
CA ARG A 382 2.01 18.58 -31.58
C ARG A 382 3.14 17.58 -31.27
N ASN A 383 4.33 18.09 -30.92
CA ASN A 383 5.49 17.27 -30.59
C ASN A 383 5.81 17.25 -29.07
N ILE A 384 4.92 17.80 -28.22
CA ILE A 384 5.18 17.89 -26.79
C ILE A 384 4.21 16.95 -26.07
N GLU A 385 4.67 15.74 -25.71
CA GLU A 385 3.91 14.71 -25.02
C GLU A 385 3.51 15.11 -23.59
N GLY A 386 2.32 14.69 -23.13
CA GLY A 386 1.90 14.83 -21.74
C GLY A 386 0.47 14.34 -21.55
N THR A 387 0.12 13.84 -20.37
CA THR A 387 -1.20 13.30 -19.99
C THR A 387 -2.25 14.38 -19.71
N GLY A 388 -1.81 15.57 -19.29
CA GLY A 388 -2.69 16.61 -18.74
C GLY A 388 -3.20 16.26 -17.33
N LEU A 389 -2.61 15.24 -16.67
CA LEU A 389 -2.98 14.80 -15.32
C LEU A 389 -2.01 15.31 -14.25
N GLY A 390 -0.73 15.48 -14.56
CA GLY A 390 0.32 15.75 -13.59
C GLY A 390 0.02 16.93 -12.66
N LEU A 391 -0.36 18.12 -13.19
CA LEU A 391 -0.69 19.28 -12.35
C LEU A 391 -1.97 19.07 -11.52
N ALA A 392 -2.94 18.32 -12.03
CA ALA A 392 -4.13 17.96 -11.28
C ALA A 392 -3.80 17.00 -10.13
N ILE A 393 -2.96 16.00 -10.38
CA ILE A 393 -2.42 15.08 -9.35
C ILE A 393 -1.65 15.88 -8.30
N SER A 394 -0.73 16.76 -8.71
CA SER A 394 0.05 17.59 -7.78
C SER A 394 -0.84 18.44 -6.87
N LYS A 395 -1.90 19.05 -7.40
CA LYS A 395 -2.87 19.80 -6.62
C LYS A 395 -3.60 18.95 -5.60
N ASN A 396 -4.05 17.77 -6.00
CA ASN A 396 -4.77 16.85 -5.13
C ASN A 396 -3.86 16.28 -4.03
N LEU A 397 -2.62 15.87 -4.36
CA LEU A 397 -1.64 15.43 -3.37
C LEU A 397 -1.34 16.52 -2.34
N LEU A 398 -1.13 17.78 -2.79
CA LEU A 398 -0.94 18.90 -1.87
C LEU A 398 -2.17 19.10 -0.97
N THR A 399 -3.38 18.98 -1.51
CA THR A 399 -4.61 19.08 -0.72
C THR A 399 -4.69 17.99 0.34
N LEU A 400 -4.31 16.74 0.03
CA LEU A 400 -4.25 15.63 0.99
C LEU A 400 -3.21 15.88 2.10
N MET A 401 -2.11 16.56 1.77
CA MET A 401 -1.05 16.95 2.71
C MET A 401 -1.28 18.32 3.36
N ASN A 402 -2.50 18.88 3.28
CA ASN A 402 -2.87 20.21 3.82
C ASN A 402 -2.07 21.38 3.21
N GLY A 403 -1.56 21.20 2.01
CA GLY A 403 -0.82 22.21 1.24
C GLY A 403 -1.66 22.92 0.18
N SER A 404 -1.01 23.76 -0.59
CA SER A 404 -1.62 24.51 -1.71
C SER A 404 -0.63 24.74 -2.85
N ILE A 405 -1.14 24.93 -4.07
CA ILE A 405 -0.36 25.25 -5.27
C ILE A 405 -1.00 26.41 -6.03
N TRP A 406 -0.14 27.28 -6.57
CA TRP A 406 -0.57 28.38 -7.45
C TRP A 406 0.48 28.62 -8.52
N VAL A 407 0.15 29.48 -9.51
CA VAL A 407 1.00 29.81 -10.65
C VAL A 407 0.94 31.31 -10.95
N GLU A 408 2.07 31.87 -11.23
CA GLU A 408 2.26 33.20 -11.77
C GLU A 408 2.95 33.06 -13.12
N SER A 409 2.40 33.62 -14.19
CA SER A 409 3.00 33.51 -15.51
C SER A 409 2.64 34.66 -16.41
N GLU A 410 3.61 35.03 -17.26
CA GLU A 410 3.43 36.02 -18.33
C GLU A 410 3.88 35.36 -19.65
N TYR A 411 2.98 35.45 -20.65
CA TYR A 411 3.23 34.84 -21.96
C TYR A 411 4.48 35.43 -22.64
N GLU A 412 5.36 34.57 -23.16
CA GLU A 412 6.68 34.89 -23.76
C GLU A 412 7.75 35.44 -22.75
N ILE A 413 7.48 35.39 -21.45
CA ILE A 413 8.45 35.76 -20.41
C ILE A 413 8.85 34.54 -19.59
N GLY A 414 7.86 33.76 -19.11
CA GLY A 414 8.08 32.54 -18.30
C GLY A 414 6.97 32.29 -17.31
N SER A 415 7.16 31.24 -16.48
CA SER A 415 6.19 30.86 -15.46
C SER A 415 6.89 30.60 -14.12
N LYS A 416 6.17 30.86 -13.04
CA LYS A 416 6.55 30.47 -11.69
C LYS A 416 5.42 29.66 -11.05
N PHE A 417 5.64 28.39 -10.83
CA PHE A 417 4.78 27.53 -10.05
C PHE A 417 5.26 27.52 -8.61
N SER A 418 4.34 27.72 -7.68
CA SER A 418 4.66 27.74 -6.26
C SER A 418 3.72 26.82 -5.50
N CYS A 419 4.26 26.06 -4.56
CA CYS A 419 3.48 25.26 -3.64
C CYS A 419 3.96 25.47 -2.20
N MET A 420 3.04 25.31 -1.28
CA MET A 420 3.27 25.44 0.15
C MET A 420 2.67 24.23 0.86
N LEU A 421 3.45 23.66 1.78
CA LEU A 421 2.99 22.53 2.59
C LEU A 421 3.56 22.61 4.01
N PRO A 422 2.75 22.27 5.04
CA PRO A 422 3.23 22.18 6.41
C PRO A 422 4.07 20.92 6.58
N GLN A 423 5.20 21.02 7.30
CA GLN A 423 6.09 19.91 7.62
C GLN A 423 6.51 19.97 9.08
N ARG A 424 6.55 18.81 9.76
CA ARG A 424 7.04 18.71 11.12
C ARG A 424 8.56 18.63 11.14
N ILE A 425 9.19 19.32 12.10
CA ILE A 425 10.65 19.30 12.29
C ILE A 425 11.03 18.06 13.10
N VAL A 426 12.03 17.33 12.63
CA VAL A 426 12.68 16.23 13.36
C VAL A 426 14.04 16.67 13.89
N ASP A 427 14.84 17.36 13.06
CA ASP A 427 16.12 17.93 13.43
C ASP A 427 16.18 19.40 12.96
N ASP A 428 16.13 20.34 13.90
CA ASP A 428 16.05 21.78 13.65
C ASP A 428 17.43 22.42 13.34
N ARG A 429 18.49 21.61 13.32
CA ARG A 429 19.80 22.12 12.89
C ARG A 429 19.73 22.56 11.46
N PRO A 430 20.30 23.74 11.10
CA PRO A 430 20.37 24.18 9.71
C PRO A 430 21.10 23.15 8.84
N CYS A 431 20.53 22.81 7.69
CA CYS A 431 21.12 21.83 6.77
C CYS A 431 22.40 22.33 6.08
N ILE A 432 22.65 23.63 6.08
CA ILE A 432 23.78 24.27 5.40
C ILE A 432 24.41 25.29 6.33
N GLY A 433 25.75 25.22 6.48
CA GLY A 433 26.52 26.20 7.26
C GLY A 433 27.99 26.23 6.86
N VAL A 434 28.65 27.37 7.02
CA VAL A 434 30.09 27.52 6.79
C VAL A 434 30.78 27.86 8.09
N ASN A 435 31.87 27.17 8.37
CA ASN A 435 32.71 27.41 9.53
C ASN A 435 33.54 28.70 9.30
N GLU A 436 33.45 29.67 10.24
CA GLU A 436 34.19 30.91 10.20
C GLU A 436 34.08 31.69 8.85
N PRO A 437 32.89 32.07 8.39
CA PRO A 437 32.68 32.65 7.06
C PRO A 437 33.44 33.95 6.84
N GLU A 438 33.80 34.69 7.92
CA GLU A 438 34.59 35.92 7.86
C GLU A 438 36.06 35.66 7.48
N SER A 439 36.58 34.45 7.68
CA SER A 439 37.94 34.03 7.30
C SER A 439 38.03 33.61 5.82
N VAL A 440 36.90 33.46 5.14
CA VAL A 440 36.81 32.95 3.77
C VAL A 440 36.78 34.10 2.77
N MET A 441 37.52 33.92 1.66
CA MET A 441 37.55 34.83 0.50
C MET A 441 37.15 34.03 -0.75
N ILE A 442 36.09 34.45 -1.41
CA ILE A 442 35.63 33.83 -2.67
C ILE A 442 36.01 34.73 -3.86
N ARG A 443 36.58 34.10 -4.88
CA ARG A 443 36.90 34.76 -6.17
C ARG A 443 36.27 33.92 -7.28
N GLY A 444 35.69 34.55 -8.30
CA GLY A 444 35.05 33.88 -9.40
C GLY A 444 35.56 34.30 -10.76
N LEU A 445 36.00 33.34 -11.56
CA LEU A 445 36.27 33.47 -13.00
C LEU A 445 35.12 32.80 -13.74
N ILE A 446 33.96 33.48 -13.87
CA ILE A 446 32.72 32.94 -14.38
C ILE A 446 32.20 33.83 -15.49
N SER A 447 31.96 33.27 -16.66
CA SER A 447 31.42 33.95 -17.84
C SER A 447 29.89 33.97 -17.86
N ASN A 448 29.25 32.86 -17.40
CA ASN A 448 27.80 32.70 -17.34
C ASN A 448 27.17 33.65 -16.30
N PRO A 449 26.32 34.62 -16.73
CA PRO A 449 25.73 35.58 -15.81
C PRO A 449 24.84 34.95 -14.73
N TYR A 450 24.12 33.88 -15.04
CA TYR A 450 23.23 33.19 -14.10
C TYR A 450 24.02 32.48 -13.00
N LEU A 451 25.06 31.75 -13.36
CA LEU A 451 25.94 31.05 -12.41
C LEU A 451 26.70 32.09 -11.53
N ARG A 452 27.11 33.19 -12.11
CA ARG A 452 27.79 34.31 -11.42
C ARG A 452 26.92 34.93 -10.35
N ASP A 453 25.65 35.22 -10.68
CA ASP A 453 24.69 35.81 -9.75
C ASP A 453 24.31 34.79 -8.66
N SER A 454 24.11 33.49 -9.01
CA SER A 454 23.87 32.41 -8.04
C SER A 454 25.01 32.27 -7.04
N LEU A 455 26.28 32.22 -7.49
CA LEU A 455 27.42 32.11 -6.58
C LEU A 455 27.49 33.30 -5.60
N ARG A 456 27.17 34.52 -6.07
CA ARG A 456 27.16 35.70 -5.21
C ARG A 456 26.05 35.61 -4.15
N ASP A 457 24.84 35.24 -4.57
CA ASP A 457 23.68 35.20 -3.69
C ASP A 457 23.84 34.07 -2.66
N ASP A 458 24.34 32.91 -3.07
CA ASP A 458 24.57 31.78 -2.18
C ASP A 458 25.70 32.06 -1.17
N ALA A 459 26.81 32.65 -1.62
CA ALA A 459 27.87 33.07 -0.71
C ALA A 459 27.40 34.09 0.32
N ALA A 460 26.56 35.05 -0.07
CA ALA A 460 25.97 36.04 0.84
C ALA A 460 25.03 35.33 1.87
N LYS A 461 24.21 34.37 1.45
CA LYS A 461 23.36 33.55 2.34
C LYS A 461 24.17 32.74 3.34
N LEU A 462 25.34 32.27 2.94
CA LEU A 462 26.27 31.54 3.78
C LEU A 462 27.11 32.42 4.73
N GLY A 463 26.91 33.75 4.69
CA GLY A 463 27.61 34.73 5.54
C GLY A 463 28.98 35.10 5.03
N VAL A 464 29.39 34.71 3.83
CA VAL A 464 30.66 35.10 3.23
C VAL A 464 30.51 36.49 2.58
N SER A 465 31.14 37.50 3.16
CA SER A 465 31.04 38.87 2.71
C SER A 465 32.13 39.29 1.68
N ASP A 466 33.27 38.59 1.64
CA ASP A 466 34.39 38.89 0.75
C ASP A 466 34.31 38.04 -0.53
N ILE A 467 33.41 38.41 -1.42
CA ILE A 467 33.26 37.83 -2.74
C ILE A 467 33.53 38.84 -3.84
N ARG A 468 34.35 38.47 -4.84
CA ARG A 468 34.62 39.26 -6.04
C ARG A 468 34.69 38.41 -7.28
N LEU A 469 34.13 38.93 -8.34
CA LEU A 469 34.25 38.35 -9.68
C LEU A 469 35.43 39.03 -10.37
N LEU A 470 36.31 38.23 -10.93
CA LEU A 470 37.55 38.66 -11.52
C LEU A 470 37.56 38.36 -13.02
N SER A 471 38.36 39.13 -13.77
CA SER A 471 38.86 38.71 -15.06
C SER A 471 40.23 38.05 -14.90
N VAL A 472 40.69 37.26 -15.87
CA VAL A 472 42.02 36.58 -15.84
C VAL A 472 43.15 37.58 -15.56
N LYS A 473 43.04 38.82 -16.05
CA LYS A 473 44.03 39.87 -15.84
C LYS A 473 44.09 40.45 -14.41
N GLU A 474 43.08 40.18 -13.59
CA GLU A 474 42.98 40.64 -12.21
C GLU A 474 43.42 39.59 -11.20
N LEU A 475 43.91 38.43 -11.67
CA LEU A 475 44.56 37.44 -10.82
C LEU A 475 45.85 38.04 -10.24
N ALA A 476 45.94 38.06 -8.93
CA ALA A 476 47.07 38.64 -8.17
C ALA A 476 47.33 37.76 -6.92
N ASP A 477 48.40 38.02 -6.22
CA ASP A 477 48.68 37.39 -4.93
C ASP A 477 47.58 37.75 -3.91
N PHE A 478 47.10 36.73 -3.21
CA PHE A 478 46.09 36.87 -2.17
C PHE A 478 46.70 36.81 -0.78
N PRO A 479 46.03 37.43 0.24
CA PRO A 479 46.54 37.41 1.62
C PRO A 479 46.68 35.96 2.15
N GLU A 480 47.77 35.71 2.85
CA GLU A 480 48.04 34.40 3.49
C GLU A 480 47.21 34.14 4.75
N ASP A 481 46.61 35.17 5.34
CA ASP A 481 45.79 35.11 6.56
C ASP A 481 44.30 34.71 6.28
N LYS A 482 43.90 34.56 5.02
CA LYS A 482 42.57 34.16 4.63
C LYS A 482 42.57 32.86 3.83
N ARG A 483 41.51 32.07 3.97
CA ARG A 483 41.22 30.92 3.10
C ARG A 483 40.64 31.39 1.78
N VAL A 484 41.37 31.25 0.69
CA VAL A 484 40.99 31.74 -0.62
C VAL A 484 40.49 30.62 -1.50
N PHE A 485 39.27 30.77 -2.01
CA PHE A 485 38.61 29.84 -2.95
C PHE A 485 38.39 30.55 -4.28
N LEU A 486 38.94 29.97 -5.35
CA LEU A 486 38.84 30.49 -6.72
C LEU A 486 37.90 29.59 -7.55
N PHE A 487 36.66 29.97 -7.73
CA PHE A 487 35.69 29.27 -8.59
C PHE A 487 35.92 29.66 -10.04
N ILE A 488 36.13 28.66 -10.90
CA ILE A 488 36.50 28.82 -12.29
C ILE A 488 35.48 28.04 -13.14
N GLU A 489 34.82 28.72 -14.07
CA GLU A 489 34.00 28.05 -15.08
C GLU A 489 34.90 27.42 -16.16
N HIS A 490 34.65 26.17 -16.53
CA HIS A 490 35.51 25.37 -17.42
C HIS A 490 35.97 26.13 -18.70
N PRO A 491 35.14 26.90 -19.42
CA PRO A 491 35.59 27.68 -20.57
C PRO A 491 36.60 28.79 -20.22
N MET A 492 36.71 29.17 -18.94
CA MET A 492 37.66 30.20 -18.46
C MET A 492 38.98 29.58 -17.96
N PHE A 493 39.09 28.23 -17.88
CA PHE A 493 40.29 27.52 -17.45
C PHE A 493 41.28 27.40 -18.60
N SER A 494 42.10 28.44 -18.76
CA SER A 494 43.16 28.54 -19.77
C SER A 494 44.53 28.16 -19.22
N GLU A 495 45.53 27.92 -20.07
CA GLU A 495 46.91 27.64 -19.64
C GLU A 495 47.47 28.72 -18.69
N GLU A 496 47.03 30.00 -18.82
CA GLU A 496 47.43 31.08 -17.94
C GLU A 496 46.83 30.91 -16.54
N VAL A 497 45.57 30.48 -16.46
CA VAL A 497 44.87 30.20 -15.20
C VAL A 497 45.41 28.95 -14.52
N GLU A 498 45.67 27.88 -15.29
CA GLU A 498 46.32 26.67 -14.85
C GLU A 498 47.68 26.93 -14.19
N SER A 499 48.52 27.69 -14.94
CA SER A 499 49.86 28.12 -14.45
C SER A 499 49.74 28.92 -13.16
N TYR A 500 48.76 29.81 -13.05
CA TYR A 500 48.48 30.56 -11.85
C TYR A 500 48.09 29.66 -10.65
N VAL A 501 47.19 28.69 -10.85
CA VAL A 501 46.74 27.75 -9.81
C VAL A 501 47.93 26.93 -9.31
N CYS A 502 48.76 26.40 -10.20
CA CYS A 502 49.96 25.65 -9.84
C CYS A 502 50.97 26.47 -9.07
N ALA A 503 51.09 27.80 -9.35
CA ALA A 503 52.02 28.66 -8.67
C ALA A 503 51.55 29.14 -7.28
N HIS A 504 50.27 29.00 -6.96
CA HIS A 504 49.66 29.49 -5.74
C HIS A 504 48.96 28.39 -4.92
N PRO A 505 49.70 27.52 -4.25
CA PRO A 505 49.14 26.38 -3.49
C PRO A 505 48.27 26.81 -2.29
N ASN A 506 48.35 28.04 -1.86
CA ASN A 506 47.46 28.63 -0.85
C ASN A 506 46.05 29.02 -1.37
N VAL A 507 45.83 28.93 -2.68
CA VAL A 507 44.54 29.17 -3.32
C VAL A 507 43.91 27.84 -3.66
N GLN A 508 42.77 27.51 -3.06
CA GLN A 508 41.98 26.38 -3.45
C GLN A 508 41.17 26.70 -4.71
N ALA A 509 41.56 26.15 -5.84
CA ALA A 509 40.82 26.30 -7.09
C ALA A 509 39.67 25.31 -7.18
N VAL A 510 38.51 25.77 -7.68
CA VAL A 510 37.30 24.96 -7.89
C VAL A 510 36.88 25.11 -9.35
N LEU A 511 37.10 24.06 -10.14
CA LEU A 511 36.75 24.03 -11.56
C LEU A 511 35.33 23.52 -11.72
N LEU A 512 34.44 24.36 -12.25
CA LEU A 512 33.07 24.04 -12.53
C LEU A 512 32.92 23.48 -13.94
N ILE A 513 32.56 22.22 -14.05
CA ILE A 513 32.36 21.54 -15.32
C ILE A 513 30.86 21.23 -15.54
N ASP A 514 30.46 21.02 -16.78
CA ASP A 514 29.11 20.61 -17.10
C ASP A 514 28.86 19.16 -16.64
N PHE A 515 27.61 18.83 -16.34
CA PHE A 515 27.20 17.58 -15.68
C PHE A 515 27.70 16.30 -16.38
N ASP A 516 27.77 16.31 -17.71
CA ASP A 516 28.20 15.16 -18.53
C ASP A 516 29.70 15.20 -18.87
N SER A 517 30.42 16.27 -18.50
CA SER A 517 31.85 16.40 -18.80
C SER A 517 32.67 15.51 -17.87
N ARG A 518 33.70 14.88 -18.41
CA ARG A 518 34.74 14.16 -17.66
C ARG A 518 36.07 14.80 -17.97
N VAL A 519 36.69 15.36 -16.96
CA VAL A 519 38.01 16.01 -17.07
C VAL A 519 38.81 15.64 -15.85
N GLU A 520 40.01 15.16 -16.04
CA GLU A 520 40.95 14.84 -14.95
C GLU A 520 42.15 15.79 -15.04
N TYR A 521 42.50 16.41 -13.92
CA TYR A 521 43.68 17.25 -13.79
C TYR A 521 44.49 16.78 -12.58
N ASP A 522 45.76 16.60 -12.73
CA ASP A 522 46.68 16.26 -11.65
C ASP A 522 47.28 17.54 -11.04
N ILE A 523 46.43 18.35 -10.37
CA ILE A 523 46.81 19.60 -9.72
C ILE A 523 46.34 19.51 -8.25
N PRO A 524 47.25 19.51 -7.26
CA PRO A 524 46.89 19.21 -5.86
C PRO A 524 45.90 20.16 -5.20
N ASN A 525 45.82 21.41 -5.62
CA ASN A 525 44.95 22.45 -5.09
C ASN A 525 43.77 22.78 -6.03
N LEU A 526 43.49 21.89 -7.00
CA LEU A 526 42.34 22.01 -7.90
C LEU A 526 41.30 20.94 -7.56
N MET A 527 40.09 21.37 -7.29
CA MET A 527 38.93 20.50 -7.10
C MET A 527 38.01 20.64 -8.34
N VAL A 528 37.60 19.54 -8.91
CA VAL A 528 36.62 19.52 -10.03
C VAL A 528 35.24 19.30 -9.47
N VAL A 529 34.28 20.14 -9.85
CA VAL A 529 32.88 20.11 -9.37
C VAL A 529 31.93 20.20 -10.53
N LYS A 530 30.96 19.29 -10.61
CA LYS A 530 29.91 19.30 -11.63
C LYS A 530 28.80 20.29 -11.29
N LYS A 531 28.28 20.98 -12.30
CA LYS A 531 27.07 21.80 -12.18
C LYS A 531 25.85 20.92 -11.89
N PRO A 532 24.80 21.38 -11.17
CA PRO A 532 24.62 22.75 -10.70
C PRO A 532 25.40 23.06 -9.42
N LEU A 533 25.94 24.28 -9.33
CA LEU A 533 26.52 24.79 -8.10
C LEU A 533 25.44 25.47 -7.26
N PHE A 534 25.36 25.13 -5.97
CA PHE A 534 24.39 25.72 -5.04
C PHE A 534 24.94 25.76 -3.61
N ALA A 535 24.21 26.39 -2.69
CA ALA A 535 24.70 26.73 -1.36
C ALA A 535 25.30 25.54 -0.57
N LEU A 536 24.75 24.32 -0.71
CA LEU A 536 25.30 23.13 -0.02
C LEU A 536 26.70 22.78 -0.56
N ASN A 537 26.84 22.68 -1.88
CA ASN A 537 28.13 22.36 -2.51
C ASN A 537 29.18 23.40 -2.13
N ILE A 538 28.78 24.67 -2.16
CA ILE A 538 29.66 25.78 -1.77
C ILE A 538 30.08 25.63 -0.30
N ALA A 539 29.14 25.37 0.61
CA ALA A 539 29.44 25.20 2.04
C ALA A 539 30.37 24.02 2.30
N MET A 540 30.15 22.86 1.67
CA MET A 540 31.02 21.69 1.77
C MET A 540 32.45 22.01 1.28
N ILE A 541 32.59 22.65 0.13
CA ILE A 541 33.87 23.09 -0.42
C ILE A 541 34.58 24.02 0.57
N LEU A 542 33.88 25.04 1.09
CA LEU A 542 34.44 26.02 2.03
C LEU A 542 34.81 25.41 3.38
N ASN A 543 34.14 24.35 3.82
CA ASN A 543 34.47 23.60 5.04
C ASN A 543 35.62 22.59 4.83
N GLY A 544 36.05 22.33 3.59
CA GLY A 544 37.06 21.32 3.27
C GLY A 544 36.50 19.88 3.39
N GLU A 545 35.17 19.72 3.32
CA GLU A 545 34.53 18.43 3.30
C GLU A 545 34.64 17.81 1.90
N SER A 546 34.97 16.52 1.84
CA SER A 546 34.97 15.81 0.56
C SER A 546 33.55 15.78 0.04
N MET A 547 33.31 16.33 -1.15
CA MET A 547 32.05 16.13 -1.86
C MET A 547 31.98 14.65 -2.27
N LYS A 548 31.42 13.80 -1.41
CA LYS A 548 30.92 12.50 -1.85
C LYS A 548 29.65 12.76 -2.63
N ILE A 549 29.80 13.01 -3.93
CA ILE A 549 28.70 13.14 -4.85
C ILE A 549 28.07 11.76 -4.94
N ALA A 550 26.88 11.59 -4.37
CA ALA A 550 26.07 10.41 -4.66
C ALA A 550 25.80 10.39 -6.19
N GLY A 551 26.56 9.57 -6.91
CA GLY A 551 26.55 9.49 -8.37
C GLY A 551 27.91 9.31 -9.02
N GLU A 552 29.05 9.66 -8.37
CA GLU A 552 30.39 9.30 -8.86
C GLU A 552 30.85 7.93 -8.39
N ASP A 553 30.20 7.38 -7.37
CA ASP A 553 30.47 6.02 -6.88
C ASP A 553 29.78 4.92 -7.74
N GLU A 554 29.12 5.24 -8.85
CA GLU A 554 28.59 4.18 -9.71
C GLU A 554 29.68 3.28 -10.34
N ASN A 555 30.94 3.73 -10.32
CA ASN A 555 32.10 2.92 -10.72
C ASN A 555 33.02 2.52 -9.56
N ASN A 556 32.79 3.00 -8.32
CA ASN A 556 33.64 2.72 -7.15
C ASN A 556 32.89 2.02 -6.01
N GLU A 557 31.73 1.41 -6.29
CA GLU A 557 31.02 0.61 -5.28
C GLU A 557 31.84 -0.58 -4.75
N PHE A 558 32.86 -0.99 -5.49
CA PHE A 558 33.72 -2.16 -5.20
C PHE A 558 35.15 -1.80 -4.80
N ASP A 559 35.40 -0.61 -4.26
CA ASP A 559 36.72 -0.13 -3.87
C ASP A 559 37.14 -0.58 -2.45
N PHE A 560 36.46 -1.57 -1.87
CA PHE A 560 36.74 -2.06 -0.54
C PHE A 560 36.68 -3.58 -0.43
N ILE A 561 37.40 -4.09 0.56
CA ILE A 561 37.31 -5.47 1.04
C ILE A 561 37.03 -5.44 2.55
N ALA A 562 36.52 -6.54 3.09
CA ALA A 562 36.20 -6.65 4.51
C ALA A 562 36.57 -8.06 5.06
N PRO A 563 37.86 -8.45 5.08
CA PRO A 563 38.27 -9.81 5.43
C PRO A 563 37.95 -10.24 6.85
N GLU A 564 37.73 -9.28 7.77
CA GLU A 564 37.40 -9.51 9.17
C GLU A 564 35.90 -9.46 9.44
N ALA A 565 35.07 -9.29 8.42
CA ALA A 565 33.63 -9.22 8.56
C ALA A 565 32.98 -10.60 8.50
N GLU A 566 32.20 -10.93 9.51
CA GLU A 566 31.44 -12.16 9.64
C GLU A 566 30.01 -11.93 9.16
N VAL A 567 29.59 -12.65 8.12
CA VAL A 567 28.29 -12.47 7.47
C VAL A 567 27.52 -13.78 7.53
N LEU A 568 26.25 -13.71 7.91
CA LEU A 568 25.33 -14.85 7.84
C LEU A 568 24.29 -14.60 6.75
N ILE A 569 24.12 -15.56 5.84
CA ILE A 569 23.08 -15.55 4.81
C ILE A 569 22.11 -16.69 5.09
N VAL A 570 20.82 -16.38 5.20
CA VAL A 570 19.78 -17.35 5.53
C VAL A 570 18.76 -17.38 4.40
N ASP A 571 18.60 -18.54 3.77
CA ASP A 571 17.65 -18.75 2.66
C ASP A 571 17.37 -20.26 2.56
N ASP A 572 16.12 -20.67 2.35
CA ASP A 572 15.74 -22.09 2.23
C ASP A 572 16.14 -22.71 0.89
N ASN A 573 16.63 -21.89 -0.03
CA ASN A 573 17.02 -22.30 -1.37
C ASN A 573 18.55 -22.26 -1.54
N ALA A 574 19.16 -23.43 -1.65
CA ALA A 574 20.60 -23.57 -1.83
C ALA A 574 21.16 -22.78 -3.04
N VAL A 575 20.37 -22.59 -4.10
CA VAL A 575 20.77 -21.77 -5.25
C VAL A 575 20.94 -20.30 -4.84
N ASN A 576 20.00 -19.76 -4.04
CA ASN A 576 20.08 -18.38 -3.56
C ASN A 576 21.31 -18.17 -2.62
N LEU A 577 21.58 -19.16 -1.76
CA LEU A 577 22.76 -19.14 -0.88
C LEU A 577 24.05 -19.10 -1.69
N THR A 578 24.21 -20.00 -2.67
CA THR A 578 25.38 -20.05 -3.56
C THR A 578 25.56 -18.75 -4.35
N VAL A 579 24.46 -18.14 -4.82
CA VAL A 579 24.51 -16.86 -5.52
C VAL A 579 24.98 -15.74 -4.59
N ALA A 580 24.38 -15.62 -3.41
CA ALA A 580 24.70 -14.55 -2.48
C ALA A 580 26.14 -14.67 -1.95
N GLU A 581 26.60 -15.89 -1.63
CA GLU A 581 27.98 -16.18 -1.25
C GLU A 581 28.96 -15.78 -2.36
N GLY A 582 28.72 -16.22 -3.60
CA GLY A 582 29.57 -15.89 -4.74
C GLY A 582 29.58 -14.40 -5.09
N LEU A 583 28.49 -13.68 -4.87
CA LEU A 583 28.43 -12.22 -5.04
C LEU A 583 29.26 -11.48 -3.98
N LEU A 584 29.46 -12.04 -2.79
CA LEU A 584 30.28 -11.47 -1.72
C LEU A 584 31.75 -11.91 -1.75
N GLU A 585 32.09 -12.97 -2.50
CA GLU A 585 33.48 -13.50 -2.64
C GLU A 585 34.50 -12.42 -2.99
N PRO A 586 34.25 -11.47 -3.93
CA PRO A 586 35.20 -10.40 -4.25
C PRO A 586 35.53 -9.49 -3.07
N LEU A 587 34.63 -9.36 -2.11
CA LEU A 587 34.85 -8.55 -0.90
C LEU A 587 35.68 -9.26 0.19
N ARG A 588 36.04 -10.54 -0.04
CA ARG A 588 36.87 -11.40 0.83
C ARG A 588 36.33 -11.52 2.25
N MET A 589 35.02 -11.47 2.42
CA MET A 589 34.33 -11.60 3.71
C MET A 589 34.29 -13.06 4.16
N GLN A 590 34.06 -13.29 5.45
CA GLN A 590 33.76 -14.61 5.99
C GLN A 590 32.25 -14.81 5.96
N VAL A 591 31.79 -15.63 5.04
CA VAL A 591 30.36 -15.85 4.80
C VAL A 591 29.98 -17.25 5.27
N ASP A 592 29.04 -17.34 6.19
CA ASP A 592 28.36 -18.57 6.56
C ASP A 592 26.93 -18.57 6.00
N THR A 593 26.41 -19.76 5.70
CA THR A 593 25.07 -19.92 5.14
C THR A 593 24.24 -20.84 6.01
N ALA A 594 22.93 -20.53 6.13
CA ALA A 594 21.94 -21.34 6.82
C ALA A 594 20.75 -21.59 5.93
N THR A 595 20.21 -22.82 5.95
CA THR A 595 19.10 -23.26 5.10
C THR A 595 17.73 -22.96 5.68
N GLY A 596 17.64 -22.26 6.82
CA GLY A 596 16.40 -21.87 7.45
C GLY A 596 16.56 -21.13 8.77
N GLY A 597 15.43 -20.59 9.28
CA GLY A 597 15.44 -19.77 10.49
C GLY A 597 15.94 -20.50 11.74
N LYS A 598 15.69 -21.81 11.85
CA LYS A 598 16.11 -22.64 12.99
C LYS A 598 17.64 -22.80 13.03
N GLU A 599 18.24 -23.15 11.90
CA GLU A 599 19.69 -23.29 11.76
C GLU A 599 20.40 -21.96 11.99
N ALA A 600 19.86 -20.87 11.44
CA ALA A 600 20.38 -19.52 11.68
C ALA A 600 20.40 -19.16 13.17
N ILE A 601 19.34 -19.46 13.93
CA ILE A 601 19.28 -19.22 15.38
C ILE A 601 20.34 -20.05 16.12
N ASP A 602 20.54 -21.30 15.71
CA ASP A 602 21.55 -22.16 16.30
C ASP A 602 22.98 -21.63 16.03
N MET A 603 23.31 -21.29 14.79
CA MET A 603 24.58 -20.70 14.41
C MET A 603 24.88 -19.39 15.17
N ILE A 604 23.88 -18.50 15.32
CA ILE A 604 23.99 -17.26 16.10
C ILE A 604 24.28 -17.53 17.59
N SER A 605 23.85 -18.66 18.11
CA SER A 605 24.15 -19.04 19.49
C SER A 605 25.62 -19.41 19.72
N HIS A 606 26.35 -19.78 18.66
CA HIS A 606 27.74 -20.27 18.73
C HIS A 606 28.75 -19.28 18.16
N LYS A 607 28.36 -18.45 17.18
CA LYS A 607 29.23 -17.49 16.48
C LYS A 607 28.57 -16.12 16.42
N HIS A 608 29.35 -15.03 16.50
CA HIS A 608 28.88 -13.66 16.35
C HIS A 608 29.03 -13.19 14.91
N TYR A 609 27.97 -12.60 14.35
CA TYR A 609 27.94 -12.04 13.00
C TYR A 609 27.79 -10.52 13.04
N ASP A 610 28.41 -9.82 12.07
CA ASP A 610 28.37 -8.37 11.94
C ASP A 610 27.17 -7.88 11.15
N ILE A 611 26.64 -8.73 10.25
CA ILE A 611 25.45 -8.47 9.42
C ILE A 611 24.79 -9.81 9.07
N ILE A 612 23.45 -9.81 9.02
CA ILE A 612 22.65 -10.97 8.69
C ILE A 612 21.75 -10.63 7.53
N PHE A 613 21.80 -11.44 6.46
CA PHE A 613 20.83 -11.41 5.37
C PHE A 613 19.82 -12.53 5.59
N MET A 614 18.54 -12.19 5.75
CA MET A 614 17.49 -13.12 6.18
C MET A 614 16.37 -13.18 5.15
N ASP A 615 16.14 -14.34 4.56
CA ASP A 615 14.94 -14.54 3.75
C ASP A 615 13.67 -14.39 4.60
N HIS A 616 12.71 -13.65 4.11
CA HIS A 616 11.47 -13.43 4.87
C HIS A 616 10.48 -14.60 4.74
N MET A 617 10.56 -15.41 3.68
CA MET A 617 9.67 -16.56 3.43
C MET A 617 10.47 -17.86 3.45
N MET A 618 10.43 -18.56 4.58
CA MET A 618 11.07 -19.85 4.78
C MET A 618 10.11 -20.83 5.48
N PRO A 619 10.25 -22.14 5.24
CA PRO A 619 9.50 -23.16 5.96
C PRO A 619 9.81 -23.16 7.47
N GLU A 620 8.90 -23.69 8.29
CA GLU A 620 8.95 -23.86 9.74
C GLU A 620 9.04 -22.54 10.53
N ILE A 621 10.12 -21.77 10.41
CA ILE A 621 10.33 -20.46 11.04
C ILE A 621 10.64 -19.46 9.94
N ASP A 622 9.71 -18.54 9.69
CA ASP A 622 9.93 -17.49 8.71
C ASP A 622 10.93 -16.43 9.20
N GLY A 623 11.43 -15.58 8.28
CA GLY A 623 12.47 -14.61 8.61
C GLY A 623 12.04 -13.54 9.62
N VAL A 624 10.76 -13.22 9.68
CA VAL A 624 10.20 -12.27 10.66
C VAL A 624 10.18 -12.91 12.04
N GLU A 625 9.69 -14.15 12.13
CA GLU A 625 9.68 -14.90 13.38
C GLU A 625 11.10 -15.18 13.89
N ALA A 626 12.02 -15.57 12.99
CA ALA A 626 13.44 -15.74 13.32
C ALA A 626 14.05 -14.45 13.86
N THR A 627 13.78 -13.30 13.23
CA THR A 627 14.24 -11.99 13.71
C THR A 627 13.72 -11.67 15.10
N HIS A 628 12.44 -11.90 15.37
CA HIS A 628 11.86 -11.70 16.71
C HIS A 628 12.51 -12.60 17.76
N ILE A 629 12.81 -13.85 17.44
CA ILE A 629 13.52 -14.78 18.35
C ILE A 629 14.93 -14.28 18.59
N ILE A 630 15.69 -13.91 17.55
CA ILE A 630 17.06 -13.41 17.65
C ILE A 630 17.11 -12.16 18.54
N ARG A 631 16.29 -11.15 18.26
CA ARG A 631 16.24 -9.88 19.03
C ARG A 631 15.85 -10.10 20.49
N ARG A 632 15.03 -11.11 20.78
CA ARG A 632 14.55 -11.42 22.12
C ARG A 632 15.53 -12.28 22.93
N MET A 633 16.19 -13.24 22.31
CA MET A 633 17.04 -14.22 23.00
C MET A 633 18.49 -13.76 23.12
N PHE A 634 19.00 -13.00 22.14
CA PHE A 634 20.40 -12.60 22.07
C PHE A 634 20.53 -11.08 22.16
N LEU A 635 20.80 -10.55 23.37
CA LEU A 635 20.87 -9.10 23.61
C LEU A 635 22.00 -8.41 22.82
N ASP A 636 23.07 -9.12 22.53
CA ASP A 636 24.21 -8.61 21.73
C ASP A 636 23.83 -8.38 20.26
N TYR A 637 22.72 -8.96 19.82
CA TYR A 637 22.21 -8.79 18.46
C TYR A 637 21.18 -7.65 18.31
N ASN A 638 20.90 -6.86 19.34
CA ASN A 638 19.97 -5.74 19.22
C ASN A 638 20.44 -4.67 18.23
N ASP A 639 21.75 -4.47 18.12
CA ASP A 639 22.36 -3.49 17.24
C ASP A 639 22.92 -4.10 15.94
N VAL A 640 22.99 -5.43 15.83
CA VAL A 640 23.44 -6.11 14.60
C VAL A 640 22.41 -5.93 13.49
N PRO A 641 22.79 -5.44 12.31
CA PRO A 641 21.85 -5.27 11.20
C PRO A 641 21.36 -6.61 10.66
N ILE A 642 20.02 -6.74 10.57
CA ILE A 642 19.33 -7.83 9.90
C ILE A 642 18.63 -7.26 8.68
N ILE A 643 19.02 -7.72 7.50
CA ILE A 643 18.56 -7.22 6.20
C ILE A 643 17.65 -8.27 5.58
N ALA A 644 16.38 -7.90 5.31
CA ALA A 644 15.43 -8.83 4.70
C ALA A 644 15.78 -9.12 3.23
N LEU A 645 15.75 -10.38 2.81
CA LEU A 645 15.73 -10.78 1.42
C LEU A 645 14.27 -11.01 0.99
N THR A 646 13.78 -10.31 -0.04
CA THR A 646 12.36 -10.38 -0.41
C THR A 646 12.13 -10.40 -1.91
N ALA A 647 11.16 -11.19 -2.37
CA ALA A 647 10.73 -11.17 -3.77
C ALA A 647 9.84 -9.97 -4.14
N ASN A 648 9.36 -9.23 -3.16
CA ASN A 648 8.42 -8.12 -3.38
C ASN A 648 8.98 -6.81 -2.82
N ALA A 649 9.53 -5.99 -3.70
CA ALA A 649 10.08 -4.67 -3.39
C ALA A 649 9.06 -3.56 -3.71
N VAL A 650 7.85 -3.63 -3.12
CA VAL A 650 6.81 -2.61 -3.27
C VAL A 650 7.03 -1.50 -2.25
N GLU A 651 6.60 -0.30 -2.60
CA GLU A 651 6.60 0.88 -1.73
C GLU A 651 5.92 0.57 -0.37
N GLY A 652 6.61 0.87 0.75
CA GLY A 652 6.15 0.50 2.10
C GLY A 652 6.73 -0.80 2.68
N THR A 653 7.49 -1.57 1.88
CA THR A 653 8.11 -2.84 2.32
C THR A 653 9.18 -2.62 3.38
N LYS A 654 9.96 -1.54 3.26
CA LYS A 654 11.01 -1.18 4.24
C LYS A 654 10.41 -0.89 5.61
N GLU A 655 9.37 -0.06 5.66
CA GLU A 655 8.68 0.32 6.89
C GLU A 655 8.05 -0.89 7.58
N MET A 656 7.53 -1.84 6.81
CA MET A 656 7.01 -3.09 7.31
C MET A 656 8.12 -3.88 8.02
N PHE A 657 9.24 -4.14 7.35
CA PHE A 657 10.36 -4.89 7.93
C PHE A 657 10.99 -4.18 9.12
N CYS A 658 11.09 -2.84 9.10
CA CYS A 658 11.58 -2.08 10.26
C CYS A 658 10.68 -2.22 11.49
N ARG A 659 9.35 -2.31 11.33
CA ARG A 659 8.42 -2.57 12.45
C ARG A 659 8.61 -3.96 13.05
N GLU A 660 8.98 -4.92 12.23
CA GLU A 660 9.22 -6.30 12.63
C GLU A 660 10.66 -6.55 13.16
N GLY A 661 11.47 -5.48 13.33
CA GLY A 661 12.80 -5.55 13.95
C GLY A 661 13.97 -5.80 13.00
N MET A 662 13.75 -5.80 11.69
CA MET A 662 14.78 -5.79 10.66
C MET A 662 15.23 -4.35 10.37
N ASN A 663 16.41 -4.19 9.75
CA ASN A 663 17.01 -2.86 9.54
C ASN A 663 16.81 -2.31 8.13
N ASP A 664 16.77 -3.21 7.12
CA ASP A 664 16.63 -2.85 5.71
C ASP A 664 16.16 -4.06 4.89
N PHE A 665 16.13 -3.96 3.56
CA PHE A 665 15.82 -5.07 2.68
C PHE A 665 16.63 -5.05 1.38
N VAL A 666 16.71 -6.22 0.72
CA VAL A 666 17.24 -6.43 -0.63
C VAL A 666 16.21 -7.24 -1.42
N ALA A 667 15.92 -6.81 -2.64
CA ALA A 667 15.00 -7.51 -3.53
C ALA A 667 15.65 -8.76 -4.15
N LYS A 668 14.89 -9.84 -4.28
CA LYS A 668 15.27 -11.02 -5.08
C LYS A 668 14.75 -10.86 -6.52
N PRO A 669 15.54 -11.20 -7.56
CA PRO A 669 16.89 -11.77 -7.48
C PRO A 669 17.92 -10.78 -6.92
N ILE A 670 18.87 -11.30 -6.13
CA ILE A 670 19.90 -10.48 -5.48
C ILE A 670 20.84 -9.90 -6.53
N GLU A 671 20.88 -8.59 -6.64
CA GLU A 671 21.80 -7.87 -7.52
C GLU A 671 23.06 -7.48 -6.76
N LEU A 672 24.24 -7.71 -7.36
CA LEU A 672 25.54 -7.42 -6.76
C LEU A 672 25.64 -5.99 -6.21
N ARG A 673 25.25 -4.99 -7.01
CA ARG A 673 25.30 -3.58 -6.59
C ARG A 673 24.47 -3.31 -5.34
N MET A 674 23.23 -3.82 -5.30
CA MET A 674 22.36 -3.64 -4.15
C MET A 674 22.90 -4.32 -2.90
N LEU A 675 23.43 -5.55 -3.04
CA LEU A 675 24.01 -6.30 -1.92
C LEU A 675 25.23 -5.56 -1.36
N VAL A 676 26.17 -5.17 -2.20
CA VAL A 676 27.40 -4.45 -1.80
C VAL A 676 27.10 -3.08 -1.18
N ALA A 677 26.11 -2.35 -1.73
CA ALA A 677 25.67 -1.09 -1.13
C ALA A 677 25.12 -1.28 0.29
N LYS A 678 24.35 -2.36 0.54
CA LYS A 678 23.85 -2.68 1.88
C LYS A 678 24.96 -3.12 2.83
N VAL A 679 25.89 -3.91 2.37
CA VAL A 679 27.09 -4.28 3.15
C VAL A 679 27.83 -3.00 3.58
N ARG A 680 28.12 -2.10 2.63
CA ARG A 680 28.84 -0.84 2.92
C ARG A 680 28.07 0.07 3.88
N GLN A 681 26.75 0.09 3.77
CA GLN A 681 25.89 0.94 4.59
C GLN A 681 25.82 0.46 6.04
N TRP A 682 25.79 -0.85 6.26
CA TRP A 682 25.48 -1.43 7.55
C TRP A 682 26.67 -2.09 8.27
N LEU A 683 27.77 -2.37 7.56
CA LEU A 683 28.95 -2.96 8.17
C LEU A 683 29.71 -1.90 9.00
N PRO A 684 30.28 -2.25 10.18
CA PRO A 684 31.14 -1.36 10.95
C PRO A 684 32.31 -0.82 10.12
N VAL A 685 32.55 0.49 10.16
CA VAL A 685 33.56 1.18 9.34
C VAL A 685 34.99 0.64 9.63
N GLU A 686 35.24 0.16 10.84
CA GLU A 686 36.52 -0.41 11.24
C GLU A 686 36.88 -1.70 10.49
N LYS A 687 35.87 -2.42 9.96
CA LYS A 687 36.07 -3.67 9.20
C LYS A 687 36.23 -3.46 7.71
N ILE A 688 35.97 -2.23 7.22
CA ILE A 688 36.07 -1.86 5.81
C ILE A 688 37.47 -1.38 5.51
N GLN A 689 38.15 -2.07 4.59
CA GLN A 689 39.50 -1.72 4.11
C GLN A 689 39.39 -1.29 2.64
N LYS A 690 40.06 -0.18 2.26
CA LYS A 690 40.10 0.25 0.85
C LYS A 690 41.08 -0.63 0.05
N ASP A 691 40.57 -1.15 -1.07
CA ASP A 691 41.36 -1.93 -2.02
C ASP A 691 41.03 -1.52 -3.46
N TYR A 692 41.98 -0.86 -4.13
CA TYR A 692 41.80 -0.36 -5.50
C TYR A 692 41.92 -1.44 -6.57
N ASP A 693 42.51 -2.60 -6.26
CA ASP A 693 42.71 -3.70 -7.22
C ASP A 693 41.41 -4.45 -7.52
N VAL A 694 40.46 -4.48 -6.58
CA VAL A 694 39.13 -5.09 -6.75
C VAL A 694 38.29 -4.28 -7.75
N ALA A 695 38.40 -2.96 -7.74
CA ALA A 695 37.72 -2.08 -8.69
C ALA A 695 38.19 -2.33 -10.13
N ALA A 696 39.47 -2.58 -10.34
CA ALA A 696 40.05 -2.83 -11.67
C ALA A 696 39.65 -4.22 -12.23
N ALA A 697 39.50 -5.24 -11.39
CA ALA A 697 39.12 -6.59 -11.80
C ALA A 697 37.66 -6.68 -12.25
N ASN A 698 36.75 -5.92 -11.64
CA ASN A 698 35.32 -5.91 -11.96
C ASN A 698 34.95 -5.08 -13.22
N MET A 699 35.84 -4.19 -13.69
CA MET A 699 35.66 -3.40 -14.92
C MET A 699 36.04 -4.14 -16.20
N SER A 700 36.58 -5.37 -16.14
CA SER A 700 37.13 -6.08 -17.28
C SER A 700 36.25 -7.20 -17.86
N THR A 701 34.99 -7.29 -17.52
CA THR A 701 34.09 -8.34 -17.98
C THR A 701 33.11 -7.90 -19.08
N GLU A 702 33.62 -7.31 -20.17
CA GLU A 702 33.02 -7.48 -21.49
C GLU A 702 33.67 -8.72 -22.14
N LYS A 703 33.18 -9.90 -21.82
CA LYS A 703 33.51 -11.11 -22.58
C LYS A 703 32.27 -11.56 -23.35
N ASP A 704 32.37 -11.51 -24.64
CA ASP A 704 31.48 -12.23 -25.55
C ASP A 704 31.58 -13.73 -25.21
N THR A 705 30.58 -14.25 -24.49
CA THR A 705 30.57 -15.68 -24.15
C THR A 705 29.63 -16.41 -25.10
N ASP A 706 30.20 -17.24 -25.96
CA ASP A 706 29.49 -18.19 -26.84
C ASP A 706 28.97 -19.44 -26.08
N ILE A 707 28.66 -19.30 -24.76
CA ILE A 707 28.17 -20.40 -23.95
C ILE A 707 26.68 -20.66 -24.26
N VAL A 708 26.39 -21.85 -24.79
CA VAL A 708 25.03 -22.32 -25.07
C VAL A 708 24.72 -23.55 -24.24
N VAL A 709 23.72 -23.48 -23.37
CA VAL A 709 23.26 -24.59 -22.52
C VAL A 709 21.78 -24.79 -22.75
N GLY A 710 21.44 -25.71 -23.66
CA GLY A 710 20.04 -26.01 -24.00
C GLY A 710 19.24 -24.78 -24.44
N ASP A 711 18.14 -24.53 -23.76
CA ASP A 711 17.27 -23.35 -23.95
C ASP A 711 17.46 -22.27 -22.87
N LEU A 712 18.55 -22.37 -22.07
CA LEU A 712 18.85 -21.38 -21.05
C LEU A 712 19.31 -20.06 -21.66
N ASP A 713 18.81 -18.96 -21.14
CA ASP A 713 19.32 -17.62 -21.45
C ASP A 713 20.57 -17.33 -20.57
N VAL A 714 21.72 -17.87 -21.02
CA VAL A 714 22.99 -17.75 -20.29
C VAL A 714 23.43 -16.29 -20.16
N LYS A 715 23.17 -15.45 -21.16
CA LYS A 715 23.50 -14.01 -21.10
C LYS A 715 22.73 -13.35 -19.97
N PHE A 716 21.43 -13.61 -19.87
CA PHE A 716 20.59 -13.11 -18.78
C PHE A 716 21.08 -13.60 -17.41
N ALA A 717 21.46 -14.89 -17.30
CA ALA A 717 22.00 -15.45 -16.06
C ALA A 717 23.31 -14.75 -15.64
N LEU A 718 24.23 -14.50 -16.57
CA LEU A 718 25.52 -13.85 -16.31
C LEU A 718 25.39 -12.36 -15.94
N GLU A 719 24.30 -11.69 -16.29
CA GLU A 719 24.01 -10.34 -15.79
C GLU A 719 23.84 -10.28 -14.27
N PHE A 720 23.31 -11.36 -13.66
CA PHE A 720 23.15 -11.48 -12.22
C PHE A 720 24.36 -12.12 -11.53
N LEU A 721 25.00 -13.09 -12.18
CA LEU A 721 26.02 -13.94 -11.56
C LEU A 721 27.44 -13.44 -11.74
N VAL A 722 27.65 -12.32 -12.43
CA VAL A 722 28.92 -11.58 -12.56
C VAL A 722 30.08 -12.38 -13.16
N SER A 723 30.17 -13.70 -12.98
CA SER A 723 31.24 -14.55 -13.52
C SER A 723 30.74 -15.87 -14.07
N GLU A 724 31.43 -16.39 -15.09
CA GLU A 724 31.17 -17.73 -15.65
C GLU A 724 31.38 -18.82 -14.59
N GLU A 725 32.35 -18.64 -13.69
CA GLU A 725 32.66 -19.59 -12.63
C GLU A 725 31.49 -19.73 -11.66
N LEU A 726 30.88 -18.60 -11.25
CA LEU A 726 29.68 -18.60 -10.40
C LEU A 726 28.49 -19.21 -11.14
N PHE A 727 28.31 -18.92 -12.42
CA PHE A 727 27.26 -19.52 -13.24
C PHE A 727 27.32 -21.05 -13.23
N TRP A 728 28.52 -21.64 -13.42
CA TRP A 728 28.68 -23.09 -13.39
C TRP A 728 28.43 -23.68 -12.00
N LYS A 729 28.89 -23.01 -10.94
CA LYS A 729 28.58 -23.42 -9.55
C LYS A 729 27.06 -23.45 -9.29
N VAL A 730 26.36 -22.39 -9.66
CA VAL A 730 24.89 -22.25 -9.48
C VAL A 730 24.13 -23.29 -10.32
N LEU A 731 24.54 -23.50 -11.57
CA LEU A 731 23.97 -24.50 -12.46
C LEU A 731 24.07 -25.92 -11.89
N LYS A 732 25.20 -26.26 -11.26
CA LYS A 732 25.41 -27.56 -10.61
C LYS A 732 24.49 -27.74 -9.39
N VAL A 733 24.35 -26.70 -8.55
CA VAL A 733 23.43 -26.74 -7.41
C VAL A 733 21.97 -26.89 -7.88
N PHE A 734 21.60 -26.17 -8.93
CA PHE A 734 20.26 -26.31 -9.52
C PHE A 734 20.01 -27.73 -10.06
N TYR A 735 20.95 -28.30 -10.81
CA TYR A 735 20.90 -29.67 -11.32
C TYR A 735 20.68 -30.69 -10.20
N ASN A 736 21.45 -30.60 -9.12
CA ASN A 736 21.36 -31.51 -7.98
C ASN A 736 20.02 -31.39 -7.21
N SER A 737 19.34 -30.25 -7.32
CA SER A 737 18.07 -30.02 -6.65
C SER A 737 16.84 -30.59 -7.39
N ILE A 738 16.95 -30.85 -8.72
CA ILE A 738 15.80 -31.17 -9.59
C ILE A 738 14.99 -32.37 -9.09
N ASP A 739 15.63 -33.49 -8.79
CA ASP A 739 14.96 -34.74 -8.42
C ASP A 739 14.25 -34.61 -7.06
N LYS A 740 14.92 -34.00 -6.08
CA LYS A 740 14.39 -33.81 -4.72
C LYS A 740 13.20 -32.84 -4.72
N LYS A 741 13.35 -31.69 -5.36
CA LYS A 741 12.28 -30.66 -5.43
C LYS A 741 11.08 -31.12 -6.26
N THR A 742 11.29 -31.85 -7.34
CA THR A 742 10.19 -32.42 -8.15
C THR A 742 9.33 -33.35 -7.29
N LYS A 743 9.94 -34.24 -6.49
CA LYS A 743 9.22 -35.15 -5.60
C LYS A 743 8.48 -34.40 -4.50
N LEU A 744 9.11 -33.38 -3.90
CA LEU A 744 8.54 -32.60 -2.82
C LEU A 744 7.32 -31.79 -3.30
N ILE A 745 7.45 -31.02 -4.39
CA ILE A 745 6.32 -30.24 -4.94
C ILE A 745 5.14 -31.13 -5.29
N LYS A 746 5.42 -32.31 -5.83
CA LYS A 746 4.39 -33.29 -6.17
C LYS A 746 3.66 -33.84 -4.93
N SER A 747 4.39 -34.16 -3.85
CA SER A 747 3.76 -34.66 -2.62
C SER A 747 2.90 -33.56 -1.96
N LEU A 748 3.37 -32.31 -1.95
CA LEU A 748 2.62 -31.17 -1.42
C LEU A 748 1.34 -30.86 -2.23
N GLU A 749 1.38 -31.07 -3.55
CA GLU A 749 0.19 -30.99 -4.41
C GLU A 749 -0.81 -32.09 -4.09
N GLU A 750 -0.34 -33.33 -3.94
CA GLU A 750 -1.19 -34.50 -3.61
C GLU A 750 -1.80 -34.42 -2.20
N GLU A 751 -1.10 -33.79 -1.25
CA GLU A 751 -1.54 -33.55 0.13
C GLU A 751 -2.42 -32.31 0.29
N GLU A 752 -2.58 -31.51 -0.78
CA GLU A 752 -3.28 -30.21 -0.80
C GLU A 752 -2.72 -29.21 0.23
N ASP A 753 -1.42 -29.31 0.56
CA ASP A 753 -0.74 -28.33 1.41
C ASP A 753 -0.33 -27.10 0.59
N TRP A 754 -1.30 -26.24 0.34
CA TRP A 754 -1.11 -25.07 -0.51
C TRP A 754 -0.14 -24.04 0.07
N THR A 755 0.08 -24.05 1.36
CA THR A 755 1.01 -23.13 2.03
C THR A 755 2.45 -23.50 1.71
N ASN A 756 2.85 -24.74 1.99
CA ASN A 756 4.20 -25.21 1.69
C ASN A 756 4.43 -25.37 0.18
N TYR A 757 3.40 -25.79 -0.57
CA TYR A 757 3.44 -25.80 -2.04
C TYR A 757 3.82 -24.44 -2.61
N THR A 758 3.20 -23.35 -2.12
CA THR A 758 3.48 -21.99 -2.60
C THR A 758 4.91 -21.57 -2.32
N VAL A 759 5.46 -21.91 -1.16
CA VAL A 759 6.86 -21.64 -0.78
C VAL A 759 7.83 -22.35 -1.73
N GLU A 760 7.63 -23.65 -1.98
CA GLU A 760 8.51 -24.44 -2.85
C GLU A 760 8.47 -23.96 -4.31
N VAL A 761 7.28 -23.64 -4.82
CA VAL A 761 7.13 -23.09 -6.18
C VAL A 761 7.73 -21.69 -6.29
N HIS A 762 7.64 -20.88 -5.23
CA HIS A 762 8.33 -19.59 -5.13
C HIS A 762 9.86 -19.76 -5.22
N GLY A 763 10.43 -20.70 -4.46
CA GLY A 763 11.84 -21.03 -4.53
C GLY A 763 12.28 -21.52 -5.92
N LEU A 764 11.46 -22.35 -6.58
CA LEU A 764 11.72 -22.81 -7.95
C LEU A 764 11.69 -21.67 -8.97
N LYS A 765 10.74 -20.75 -8.86
CA LYS A 765 10.66 -19.55 -9.73
C LYS A 765 11.97 -18.76 -9.70
N ASN A 766 12.48 -18.49 -8.50
CA ASN A 766 13.69 -17.69 -8.33
C ASN A 766 14.94 -18.40 -8.85
N SER A 767 15.15 -19.67 -8.49
CA SER A 767 16.30 -20.45 -8.97
C SER A 767 16.29 -20.68 -10.49
N ALA A 768 15.12 -20.94 -11.07
CA ALA A 768 14.98 -21.05 -12.53
C ALA A 768 15.35 -19.73 -13.24
N LYS A 769 14.96 -18.60 -12.67
CA LYS A 769 15.30 -17.29 -13.22
C LYS A 769 16.81 -17.00 -13.16
N GLN A 770 17.47 -17.38 -12.06
CA GLN A 770 18.91 -17.15 -11.87
C GLN A 770 19.79 -17.89 -12.87
N ILE A 771 19.40 -19.10 -13.30
CA ILE A 771 20.12 -19.86 -14.33
C ILE A 771 19.68 -19.55 -15.76
N GLY A 772 18.74 -18.61 -15.95
CA GLY A 772 18.22 -18.27 -17.28
C GLY A 772 17.12 -19.20 -17.82
N ALA A 773 16.51 -20.07 -17.01
CA ALA A 773 15.37 -20.89 -17.39
C ALA A 773 14.04 -20.11 -17.30
N ILE A 774 13.90 -19.08 -18.12
CA ILE A 774 12.82 -18.07 -18.04
C ILE A 774 11.43 -18.70 -18.16
N SER A 775 11.25 -19.62 -19.13
CA SER A 775 9.95 -20.28 -19.35
C SER A 775 9.49 -21.10 -18.14
N LEU A 776 10.40 -21.77 -17.44
CA LEU A 776 10.10 -22.49 -16.20
C LEU A 776 9.76 -21.52 -15.07
N SER A 777 10.50 -20.43 -14.95
CA SER A 777 10.24 -19.37 -13.97
C SER A 777 8.85 -18.77 -14.13
N ASP A 778 8.40 -18.51 -15.36
CA ASP A 778 7.07 -17.94 -15.64
C ASP A 778 5.94 -18.90 -15.25
N LYS A 779 6.09 -20.21 -15.53
CA LYS A 779 5.12 -21.24 -15.10
C LYS A 779 5.05 -21.34 -13.58
N ALA A 780 6.20 -21.33 -12.91
CA ALA A 780 6.27 -21.34 -11.46
C ALA A 780 5.62 -20.07 -10.87
N ALA A 781 5.81 -18.90 -11.46
CA ALA A 781 5.16 -17.66 -11.02
C ALA A 781 3.62 -17.71 -11.15
N ALA A 782 3.10 -18.34 -12.21
CA ALA A 782 1.66 -18.52 -12.37
C ALA A 782 1.09 -19.45 -11.30
N LEU A 783 1.81 -20.53 -10.95
CA LEU A 783 1.40 -21.50 -9.92
C LEU A 783 1.56 -20.93 -8.50
N GLU A 784 2.57 -20.12 -8.23
CA GLU A 784 2.70 -19.36 -6.99
C GLU A 784 1.48 -18.46 -6.75
N LYS A 785 1.04 -17.75 -7.78
CA LYS A 785 -0.18 -16.91 -7.72
C LYS A 785 -1.43 -17.77 -7.43
N ALA A 786 -1.55 -18.94 -8.06
CA ALA A 786 -2.65 -19.88 -7.81
C ALA A 786 -2.60 -20.42 -6.37
N GLY A 787 -1.41 -20.76 -5.85
CA GLY A 787 -1.20 -21.20 -4.49
C GLY A 787 -1.63 -20.17 -3.45
N ASN A 788 -1.21 -18.91 -3.64
CA ASN A 788 -1.63 -17.77 -2.81
C ASN A 788 -3.15 -17.56 -2.84
N ALA A 789 -3.80 -17.80 -3.99
CA ALA A 789 -5.25 -17.73 -4.14
C ALA A 789 -5.97 -19.01 -3.68
N ARG A 790 -5.25 -20.08 -3.33
CA ARG A 790 -5.75 -21.43 -3.03
C ARG A 790 -6.65 -22.00 -4.14
N ASP A 791 -6.27 -21.71 -5.40
CA ASP A 791 -6.98 -22.19 -6.60
C ASP A 791 -6.51 -23.60 -6.96
N ALA A 792 -7.07 -24.59 -6.27
CA ALA A 792 -6.74 -26.00 -6.43
C ALA A 792 -6.90 -26.50 -7.88
N TRP A 793 -7.88 -25.98 -8.63
CA TRP A 793 -8.09 -26.38 -10.02
C TRP A 793 -6.92 -25.97 -10.93
N THR A 794 -6.46 -24.73 -10.82
CA THR A 794 -5.32 -24.21 -11.57
C THR A 794 -4.04 -24.94 -11.18
N ILE A 795 -3.85 -25.22 -9.89
CA ILE A 795 -2.68 -25.94 -9.37
C ILE A 795 -2.64 -27.35 -9.97
N HIS A 796 -3.66 -28.18 -9.77
CA HIS A 796 -3.70 -29.55 -10.29
C HIS A 796 -3.61 -29.63 -11.83
N THR A 797 -4.10 -28.62 -12.54
CA THR A 797 -4.05 -28.61 -14.01
C THR A 797 -2.63 -28.30 -14.55
N ASN A 798 -1.90 -27.39 -13.92
CA ASN A 798 -0.66 -26.84 -14.50
C ASN A 798 0.61 -27.36 -13.80
N THR A 799 0.54 -27.87 -12.57
CA THR A 799 1.71 -28.45 -11.87
C THR A 799 2.38 -29.58 -12.64
N PRO A 800 1.64 -30.56 -13.22
CA PRO A 800 2.29 -31.64 -13.96
C PRO A 800 3.13 -31.15 -15.16
N GLU A 801 2.66 -30.16 -15.90
CA GLU A 801 3.38 -29.58 -17.04
C GLU A 801 4.64 -28.83 -16.58
N MET A 802 4.56 -28.09 -15.49
CA MET A 802 5.73 -27.40 -14.92
C MET A 802 6.78 -28.39 -14.42
N LEU A 803 6.37 -29.43 -13.70
CA LEU A 803 7.28 -30.46 -13.19
C LEU A 803 7.91 -31.29 -14.32
N GLU A 804 7.17 -31.58 -15.38
CA GLU A 804 7.72 -32.22 -16.58
C GLU A 804 8.81 -31.35 -17.22
N GLN A 805 8.57 -30.06 -17.37
CA GLN A 805 9.56 -29.14 -17.88
C GLN A 805 10.79 -29.06 -16.97
N TYR A 806 10.59 -28.97 -15.65
CA TYR A 806 11.67 -28.93 -14.68
C TYR A 806 12.54 -30.20 -14.74
N TYR A 807 11.92 -31.37 -14.80
CA TYR A 807 12.61 -32.66 -14.89
C TYR A 807 13.37 -32.83 -16.22
N ASN A 808 12.87 -32.26 -17.32
CA ASN A 808 13.52 -32.29 -18.62
C ASN A 808 14.86 -31.52 -18.66
N TYR A 809 15.17 -30.68 -17.68
CA TYR A 809 16.50 -30.08 -17.55
C TYR A 809 17.57 -31.08 -17.11
N LEU A 810 17.24 -32.20 -16.45
CA LEU A 810 18.22 -33.21 -16.04
C LEU A 810 19.13 -33.66 -17.18
N PRO A 811 18.62 -34.23 -18.29
CA PRO A 811 19.47 -34.67 -19.40
C PRO A 811 20.14 -33.52 -20.16
N VAL A 812 19.60 -32.29 -20.08
CA VAL A 812 20.18 -31.11 -20.75
C VAL A 812 21.40 -30.61 -19.97
N LEU A 813 21.36 -30.64 -18.65
CA LEU A 813 22.38 -30.11 -17.76
C LEU A 813 23.46 -31.15 -17.40
N GLU A 814 23.14 -32.44 -17.46
CA GLU A 814 24.05 -33.56 -17.13
C GLU A 814 25.45 -33.41 -17.75
N PRO A 815 25.62 -33.08 -19.07
CA PRO A 815 26.94 -32.96 -19.69
C PRO A 815 27.83 -31.84 -19.10
N PHE A 816 27.22 -30.84 -18.44
CA PHE A 816 27.88 -29.68 -17.88
C PHE A 816 28.08 -29.75 -16.37
N CYS A 817 27.44 -30.73 -15.72
CA CYS A 817 27.47 -30.90 -14.27
C CYS A 817 28.25 -32.14 -13.79
N GLN A 818 28.73 -32.99 -14.72
CA GLN A 818 29.61 -34.11 -14.37
C GLN A 818 30.96 -33.61 -13.92
N ASP A 819 31.42 -34.07 -12.75
CA ASP A 819 32.70 -33.64 -12.16
C ASP A 819 33.88 -34.12 -12.99
N GLU A 820 34.80 -33.23 -13.36
CA GLU A 820 36.16 -33.59 -13.83
C GLU A 820 37.01 -34.22 -12.70
N GLU A 821 36.53 -34.25 -11.46
CA GLU A 821 37.23 -34.78 -10.28
C GLU A 821 37.43 -36.29 -10.28
N ASP A 822 36.76 -37.04 -11.15
CA ASP A 822 36.93 -38.49 -11.21
C ASP A 822 38.32 -38.92 -11.80
N SER A 823 39.07 -37.98 -12.33
CA SER A 823 40.43 -38.23 -12.81
C SER A 823 41.54 -38.14 -11.75
N GLU A 824 41.33 -37.50 -10.62
CA GLU A 824 42.31 -37.32 -9.53
C GLU A 824 42.06 -38.21 -8.29
N LYS A 825 40.95 -38.94 -8.22
CA LYS A 825 40.67 -39.81 -7.06
C LYS A 825 41.70 -40.95 -6.96
N LYS A 826 42.22 -41.13 -5.78
CA LYS A 826 43.22 -42.18 -5.44
C LYS A 826 42.53 -43.56 -5.47
N GLU A 827 43.27 -44.62 -5.89
CA GLU A 827 42.80 -45.98 -5.72
C GLU A 827 42.66 -46.33 -4.26
N LEU A 828 41.49 -46.82 -3.86
CA LEU A 828 41.21 -47.22 -2.48
C LEU A 828 41.76 -48.63 -2.25
N THR A 829 42.62 -48.77 -1.20
CA THR A 829 43.05 -50.06 -0.73
C THR A 829 42.27 -50.48 0.51
N ASN A 830 42.07 -51.81 0.69
CA ASN A 830 41.36 -52.35 1.86
C ASN A 830 42.03 -51.95 3.21
N GLU A 831 43.33 -51.65 3.22
CA GLU A 831 44.04 -51.19 4.42
C GLU A 831 43.63 -49.77 4.81
N ILE A 832 43.56 -48.86 3.82
CA ILE A 832 43.14 -47.46 4.01
C ILE A 832 41.66 -47.39 4.43
N LEU A 833 40.82 -48.22 3.80
CA LEU A 833 39.38 -48.25 4.13
C LEU A 833 39.15 -48.74 5.56
N LEU A 834 39.91 -49.75 6.04
CA LEU A 834 39.84 -50.24 7.42
C LEU A 834 40.32 -49.17 8.41
N GLU A 835 41.31 -48.36 8.06
CA GLU A 835 41.78 -47.26 8.90
C GLU A 835 40.74 -46.20 9.10
N HIS A 836 40.03 -45.80 8.03
CA HIS A 836 38.89 -44.88 8.12
C HIS A 836 37.71 -45.49 8.90
N PHE A 837 37.46 -46.78 8.77
CA PHE A 837 36.37 -47.45 9.54
C PHE A 837 36.68 -47.44 11.04
N VAL A 838 37.94 -47.63 11.45
CA VAL A 838 38.32 -47.58 12.86
C VAL A 838 38.08 -46.16 13.41
N THR A 839 38.53 -45.16 12.66
CA THR A 839 38.38 -43.75 13.06
C THR A 839 36.92 -43.33 13.08
N MET A 840 36.14 -43.78 12.10
CA MET A 840 34.70 -43.50 12.03
C MET A 840 33.91 -44.17 13.16
N LYS A 841 34.26 -45.40 13.53
CA LYS A 841 33.67 -46.08 14.69
C LYS A 841 34.01 -45.38 16.01
N ASP A 842 35.26 -44.96 16.18
CA ASP A 842 35.65 -44.23 17.37
C ASP A 842 34.87 -42.88 17.44
N ALA A 843 34.66 -42.20 16.35
CA ALA A 843 33.88 -40.97 16.28
C ALA A 843 32.39 -41.25 16.60
N VAL A 844 31.80 -42.30 16.03
CA VAL A 844 30.41 -42.76 16.31
C VAL A 844 30.23 -43.13 17.78
N ASP A 845 31.15 -43.92 18.36
CA ASP A 845 31.11 -44.35 19.77
C ASP A 845 31.27 -43.18 20.77
N ASN A 846 31.98 -42.15 20.38
CA ASN A 846 32.19 -40.93 21.20
C ASN A 846 31.22 -39.82 20.92
N LEU A 847 30.31 -39.96 19.95
CA LEU A 847 29.41 -38.91 19.48
C LEU A 847 30.14 -37.65 19.02
N ASP A 848 31.34 -37.82 18.42
CA ASP A 848 32.18 -36.74 17.91
C ASP A 848 31.80 -36.43 16.44
N MET A 849 30.91 -35.44 16.27
CA MET A 849 30.39 -35.08 14.96
C MET A 849 31.45 -34.47 14.05
N ASP A 850 32.34 -33.63 14.61
CA ASP A 850 33.42 -32.99 13.84
C ASP A 850 34.36 -34.03 13.24
N GLN A 851 34.70 -35.06 14.03
CA GLN A 851 35.53 -36.17 13.58
C GLN A 851 34.79 -37.07 12.55
N MET A 852 33.50 -37.27 12.68
CA MET A 852 32.68 -38.02 11.69
C MET A 852 32.72 -37.32 10.33
N GLU A 853 32.50 -36.01 10.29
CA GLU A 853 32.52 -35.20 9.10
C GLU A 853 33.92 -35.16 8.44
N GLU A 854 34.96 -35.01 9.22
CA GLU A 854 36.37 -35.07 8.74
C GLU A 854 36.68 -36.43 8.07
N VAL A 855 36.27 -37.53 8.68
CA VAL A 855 36.49 -38.89 8.12
C VAL A 855 35.71 -39.09 6.83
N ILE A 856 34.42 -38.66 6.76
CA ILE A 856 33.60 -38.69 5.54
C ILE A 856 34.26 -37.86 4.43
N GLY A 857 34.75 -36.65 4.74
CA GLY A 857 35.49 -35.81 3.80
C GLY A 857 36.75 -36.49 3.26
N GLN A 858 37.55 -37.10 4.15
CA GLN A 858 38.74 -37.85 3.75
C GLN A 858 38.41 -39.07 2.88
N MET A 859 37.34 -39.81 3.21
CA MET A 859 36.83 -40.92 2.39
C MET A 859 36.39 -40.50 1.00
N GLY A 860 35.87 -39.27 0.83
CA GLY A 860 35.42 -38.70 -0.46
C GLY A 860 36.54 -38.61 -1.53
N HIS A 861 37.82 -38.60 -1.13
CA HIS A 861 38.95 -38.49 -2.04
C HIS A 861 39.37 -39.80 -2.74
N TYR A 862 38.64 -40.92 -2.47
CA TYR A 862 38.96 -42.23 -3.03
C TYR A 862 37.92 -42.68 -4.04
N ARG A 863 38.37 -43.57 -4.97
CA ARG A 863 37.49 -44.19 -5.97
C ARG A 863 36.96 -45.48 -5.44
N TYR A 864 35.65 -45.64 -5.44
CA TYR A 864 34.94 -46.83 -4.94
C TYR A 864 34.48 -47.74 -6.09
N GLU A 865 34.36 -49.03 -5.83
CA GLU A 865 33.60 -49.94 -6.66
C GLU A 865 32.08 -49.64 -6.53
N GLU A 866 31.27 -49.92 -7.56
CA GLU A 866 29.85 -49.57 -7.61
C GLU A 866 29.07 -49.96 -6.32
N TRP A 867 29.34 -51.11 -5.74
CA TRP A 867 28.72 -51.57 -4.51
C TRP A 867 29.26 -50.82 -3.26
N GLN A 868 30.52 -50.42 -3.25
CA GLN A 868 31.12 -49.61 -2.18
C GLN A 868 30.61 -48.15 -2.23
N GLN A 869 30.48 -47.59 -3.41
CA GLN A 869 29.95 -46.25 -3.60
C GLN A 869 28.56 -46.11 -2.97
N GLY A 870 27.63 -47.09 -3.20
CA GLY A 870 26.32 -47.03 -2.60
C GLY A 870 26.33 -47.15 -1.06
N LEU A 871 27.35 -47.74 -0.45
CA LEU A 871 27.48 -47.79 1.00
C LEU A 871 28.12 -46.51 1.54
N TYR A 872 29.06 -45.90 0.79
CA TYR A 872 29.65 -44.60 1.12
C TYR A 872 28.57 -43.53 1.10
N ASP A 873 27.75 -43.45 0.07
CA ASP A 873 26.68 -42.50 -0.05
C ASP A 873 25.67 -42.62 1.11
N GLN A 874 25.29 -43.85 1.49
CA GLN A 874 24.43 -44.13 2.66
C GLN A 874 25.08 -43.68 3.98
N LEU A 875 26.39 -43.92 4.14
CA LEU A 875 27.14 -43.53 5.33
C LEU A 875 27.25 -42.02 5.46
N LYS A 876 27.49 -41.35 4.35
CA LYS A 876 27.51 -39.87 4.26
C LYS A 876 26.14 -39.29 4.63
N GLU A 877 25.05 -39.80 4.04
CA GLU A 877 23.69 -39.38 4.35
C GLU A 877 23.36 -39.58 5.84
N ALA A 878 23.69 -40.75 6.41
CA ALA A 878 23.45 -41.04 7.82
C ALA A 878 24.28 -40.16 8.76
N SER A 879 25.51 -39.78 8.37
CA SER A 879 26.35 -38.81 9.11
C SER A 879 25.77 -37.40 9.03
N GLU A 880 25.32 -36.93 7.88
CA GLU A 880 24.66 -35.64 7.70
C GLU A 880 23.33 -35.55 8.46
N GLU A 881 22.58 -36.67 8.58
CA GLU A 881 21.33 -36.75 9.37
C GLU A 881 21.59 -36.94 10.88
N MET A 882 22.85 -37.03 11.32
CA MET A 882 23.25 -37.31 12.71
C MET A 882 22.68 -38.62 13.26
N ASP A 883 22.40 -39.60 12.39
CA ASP A 883 21.85 -40.88 12.75
C ASP A 883 22.99 -41.88 13.06
N VAL A 884 23.46 -41.82 14.29
CA VAL A 884 24.58 -42.65 14.80
C VAL A 884 24.30 -44.16 14.70
N ASP A 885 23.07 -44.59 14.99
CA ASP A 885 22.64 -46.00 14.89
C ASP A 885 22.70 -46.47 13.44
N ARG A 886 22.27 -45.63 12.49
CA ARG A 886 22.31 -45.93 11.06
C ARG A 886 23.76 -45.96 10.54
N CYS A 887 24.65 -45.07 11.00
CA CYS A 887 26.06 -45.13 10.68
C CYS A 887 26.72 -46.46 11.13
N GLU A 888 26.46 -46.91 12.35
CA GLU A 888 27.00 -48.18 12.86
C GLU A 888 26.49 -49.38 12.03
N ILE A 889 25.23 -49.41 11.67
CA ILE A 889 24.64 -50.45 10.83
C ILE A 889 25.29 -50.48 9.43
N ILE A 890 25.55 -49.33 8.83
CA ILE A 890 26.16 -49.26 7.49
C ILE A 890 27.63 -49.72 7.57
N LEU A 891 28.39 -49.24 8.53
CA LEU A 891 29.78 -49.67 8.73
C LEU A 891 29.91 -51.18 8.92
N ARG A 892 29.07 -51.81 9.76
CA ARG A 892 29.01 -53.27 9.95
C ARG A 892 28.62 -53.99 8.67
N LYS A 893 27.68 -53.48 7.89
CA LYS A 893 27.28 -54.05 6.62
C LYS A 893 28.42 -54.02 5.61
N TRP A 894 29.18 -52.92 5.56
CA TRP A 894 30.33 -52.75 4.68
C TRP A 894 31.46 -53.71 5.02
N GLU A 895 31.81 -53.81 6.31
CA GLU A 895 32.82 -54.78 6.77
C GLU A 895 32.48 -56.24 6.45
N LEU A 896 31.20 -56.62 6.64
CA LEU A 896 30.75 -57.99 6.32
C LEU A 896 30.83 -58.27 4.83
N GLN A 897 30.57 -57.34 3.97
CA GLN A 897 30.73 -57.51 2.52
C GLN A 897 32.18 -57.57 2.08
N MET A 898 33.12 -56.83 2.72
CA MET A 898 34.55 -56.92 2.47
C MET A 898 35.15 -58.27 2.84
N VAL A 899 34.63 -58.94 3.84
CA VAL A 899 35.08 -60.30 4.29
C VAL A 899 34.50 -61.41 3.43
N SER A 900 33.39 -61.15 2.76
CA SER A 900 32.68 -62.16 1.95
C SER A 900 33.02 -62.15 0.46
N GLY A 901 33.68 -61.11 -0.06
CA GLY A 901 34.21 -60.98 -1.42
C GLY A 901 35.73 -61.23 -1.44
#